data_9e71d0c7c274901765b77d0c2ed0efbc
#
_entry.id   9e71d0c7c274901765b77d0c2ed0efbc
#
_cell.length_a   1.000
_cell.length_b   1.000
_cell.length_c   1.000
_cell.angle_alpha   90.00
_cell.angle_beta   90.00
_cell.angle_gamma   90.00
#
_symmetry.space_group_name_H-M   'P 1'
#
loop_
_entity.id
_entity.type
_entity.pdbx_description
1 polymer ?
#
loop_
_entity_poly.entity_id
_entity_poly.type
_entity_poly.pdbx_seq_one_letter_code
_entity_poly.pdbx_strand_id
1 'polypeptide(L)'
;MKFRLLAFTLLFSMLTISARTFQHPGLLHSREAIERTRQWVVHQNPVAMGSYTKLLADSKASADYRMAGPFDIIARDGEHRRTKGPSENDFLAAYYNALRYVITGNEAHATTALAIIRAYADRLQAIDGHDAPLCAGLQGFILVNACELLRYCYPAWTKADTRATEAMLRRAFLPVLDEFDRRSPYANGNWGAAVNKMRLALAVYTDDAKQYDRAIAYYRHGQDNGSLPNYLAATGQCQESGRDQAHVMLGLGQLAETCEVAWSQGDDLYADLDNRLMAGYEYTSRANLGLPVPFTTWKDLTGKYSGWTVLAEGALGQWRAVFEIAYNHYVGRRHLEMPATSLVLGHYVRPEGAGFTCDNPGFGSLLFYQGTDVDAFTAVPTPITYKMNKRRPYNAATEPVIRLEIEPDVNMNVSSMPQLSLVRTVDCWPEYWDLNPVRHEGNTYEYEPRGARSRNGYTFADGEAPTTCLVRQPAGLPAFVDGGTSAPAPLPFSFSPLPVKDGPAISADYTVEVRRVDDTESSWTPIPVLACNVDTRRVQRAAFAEFDMAEPVVVRITNHRAEQAAAVDVRPHSRGLSTERVNDSTVILRLQRPEYLSVEFGGERLHNLHLLVNAPLTEHHTPAEPKAIDWVAPNSQDVFVEGARLIYFGPGIHKPKDLPSEEIKIPSNCTVYLAPGAIVKARLIVDRAENVRIIGRGILDHPLRGIEITYSKNVLVDGITVLNPAHYTVFGGQSENITLRNIKSFSARSWSDGFDLMCCRHVRVENCFLRTSDDCIALYNHRWWYWGGSEDFDISRCVFWPDVAHPVNIGTHGDDRAPQGEVLSGVRIHDCDILYGREQGLLAIQCGDQNIIRDVTFDSIRIEGIQRGRIFDLRVLFSEKYNRAPGGSIDDIHFRHITVDPDTPDANLMPSRVDDWDKDHRVHHFSVDDVLIGTRPFDFERDIVRSQANK
;
A
#
# COMPACT_ATOMS: atom_id res chain seq x y z
N MET A 1 25.37 -84.10 -46.98
CA MET A 1 24.58 -83.38 -45.99
C MET A 1 25.54 -82.46 -45.18
N LYS A 2 25.55 -81.16 -45.45
CA LYS A 2 26.48 -80.21 -44.78
C LYS A 2 25.65 -79.37 -43.78
N PHE A 3 25.94 -79.52 -42.51
CA PHE A 3 25.45 -78.66 -41.45
C PHE A 3 26.33 -77.43 -41.39
N ARG A 4 25.74 -76.28 -41.55
CA ARG A 4 26.38 -74.99 -41.35
C ARG A 4 26.04 -74.52 -39.90
N LEU A 5 27.04 -74.32 -39.07
CA LEU A 5 27.00 -73.73 -37.78
C LEU A 5 26.93 -72.21 -37.96
N LEU A 6 25.86 -71.58 -37.50
CA LEU A 6 25.74 -70.11 -37.47
C LEU A 6 26.14 -69.64 -36.07
N ALA A 7 27.29 -68.98 -35.96
CA ALA A 7 27.73 -68.33 -34.74
C ALA A 7 27.00 -67.03 -34.57
N PHE A 8 26.18 -66.89 -33.55
CA PHE A 8 25.57 -65.63 -33.13
C PHE A 8 26.57 -64.85 -32.23
N THR A 9 27.20 -63.82 -32.80
CA THR A 9 28.03 -62.90 -32.03
C THR A 9 27.09 -61.85 -31.41
N LEU A 10 26.81 -61.99 -30.11
CA LEU A 10 26.14 -60.89 -29.32
C LEU A 10 27.13 -59.75 -29.12
N LEU A 11 26.96 -58.69 -29.84
CA LEU A 11 27.58 -57.41 -29.56
C LEU A 11 26.86 -56.79 -28.35
N PHE A 12 27.45 -56.97 -27.16
CA PHE A 12 27.08 -56.11 -26.02
C PHE A 12 27.65 -54.75 -26.27
N SER A 13 26.86 -53.82 -26.78
CA SER A 13 27.14 -52.40 -26.70
C SER A 13 27.03 -51.99 -25.23
N MET A 14 28.17 -51.89 -24.57
CA MET A 14 28.26 -51.15 -23.31
C MET A 14 27.91 -49.69 -23.62
N LEU A 15 26.67 -49.29 -23.31
CA LEU A 15 26.32 -47.89 -23.09
C LEU A 15 27.14 -47.47 -21.87
N THR A 16 28.29 -46.85 -22.10
CA THR A 16 28.93 -46.05 -21.08
C THR A 16 27.94 -44.92 -20.75
N ILE A 17 27.21 -45.04 -19.65
CA ILE A 17 26.53 -43.91 -19.04
C ILE A 17 27.64 -42.98 -18.64
N SER A 18 27.91 -41.98 -19.47
CA SER A 18 28.81 -40.89 -19.12
C SER A 18 28.20 -40.21 -17.90
N ALA A 19 28.88 -40.26 -16.77
CA ALA A 19 28.45 -39.55 -15.58
C ALA A 19 28.29 -38.06 -15.95
N ARG A 20 27.13 -37.46 -15.61
CA ARG A 20 26.88 -36.07 -15.88
C ARG A 20 27.94 -35.21 -15.19
N THR A 21 28.58 -34.35 -15.93
CA THR A 21 29.52 -33.37 -15.40
C THR A 21 28.83 -32.04 -15.28
N PHE A 22 28.83 -31.46 -14.07
CA PHE A 22 28.22 -30.15 -13.84
C PHE A 22 29.17 -29.01 -14.19
N GLN A 23 28.58 -27.87 -14.60
CA GLN A 23 29.29 -26.59 -14.81
C GLN A 23 29.22 -25.76 -13.54
N HIS A 24 30.36 -25.10 -13.19
CA HIS A 24 30.46 -24.27 -11.98
C HIS A 24 31.25 -22.97 -12.18
N PRO A 25 30.81 -21.82 -11.58
CA PRO A 25 29.48 -21.67 -11.00
C PRO A 25 28.42 -21.93 -12.07
N GLY A 26 27.32 -22.52 -11.71
CA GLY A 26 26.33 -23.00 -12.68
C GLY A 26 24.92 -23.12 -12.10
N LEU A 27 24.58 -22.33 -11.08
CA LEU A 27 23.19 -22.14 -10.62
C LEU A 27 22.54 -20.98 -11.39
N LEU A 28 22.05 -19.95 -10.71
CA LEU A 28 21.51 -18.78 -11.39
C LEU A 28 22.56 -18.01 -12.19
N HIS A 29 23.83 -18.17 -11.85
CA HIS A 29 24.93 -17.38 -12.38
C HIS A 29 26.05 -18.29 -12.91
N SER A 30 26.12 -18.43 -14.23
CA SER A 30 27.28 -19.02 -14.90
C SER A 30 28.45 -18.04 -14.94
N ARG A 31 29.65 -18.51 -15.28
CA ARG A 31 30.81 -17.62 -15.49
C ARG A 31 30.54 -16.55 -16.53
N GLU A 32 29.85 -16.91 -17.60
CA GLU A 32 29.47 -16.01 -18.68
C GLU A 32 28.48 -14.96 -18.17
N ALA A 33 27.48 -15.35 -17.39
CA ALA A 33 26.50 -14.43 -16.80
C ALA A 33 27.16 -13.43 -15.84
N ILE A 34 28.10 -13.88 -15.00
CA ILE A 34 28.86 -13.02 -14.10
C ILE A 34 29.69 -12.00 -14.91
N GLU A 35 30.39 -12.44 -15.93
CA GLU A 35 31.19 -11.54 -16.75
C GLU A 35 30.33 -10.54 -17.50
N ARG A 36 29.21 -10.96 -18.09
CA ARG A 36 28.24 -10.04 -18.70
C ARG A 36 27.76 -8.98 -17.71
N THR A 37 27.39 -9.38 -16.49
CA THR A 37 26.96 -8.45 -15.44
C THR A 37 28.08 -7.45 -15.09
N ARG A 38 29.33 -7.90 -14.98
CA ARG A 38 30.48 -7.01 -14.78
C ARG A 38 30.61 -5.99 -15.91
N GLN A 39 30.51 -6.43 -17.15
CA GLN A 39 30.60 -5.56 -18.31
C GLN A 39 29.48 -4.50 -18.30
N TRP A 40 28.25 -4.88 -17.96
CA TRP A 40 27.15 -3.91 -17.83
C TRP A 40 27.46 -2.85 -16.78
N VAL A 41 28.03 -3.22 -15.64
CA VAL A 41 28.38 -2.27 -14.58
C VAL A 41 29.58 -1.41 -15.00
N VAL A 42 30.63 -1.99 -15.57
CA VAL A 42 31.82 -1.24 -16.03
C VAL A 42 31.44 -0.23 -17.11
N HIS A 43 30.61 -0.62 -18.06
CA HIS A 43 30.15 0.29 -19.14
C HIS A 43 28.96 1.16 -18.75
N GLN A 44 28.55 1.13 -17.48
CA GLN A 44 27.45 1.93 -16.95
C GLN A 44 26.15 1.81 -17.78
N ASN A 45 25.79 0.59 -18.18
CA ASN A 45 24.56 0.36 -18.92
C ASN A 45 23.36 0.85 -18.10
N PRO A 46 22.49 1.74 -18.61
CA PRO A 46 21.45 2.41 -17.82
C PRO A 46 20.47 1.44 -17.14
N VAL A 47 20.07 0.37 -17.84
CA VAL A 47 19.14 -0.63 -17.31
C VAL A 47 19.76 -1.41 -16.16
N ALA A 48 20.96 -1.94 -16.37
CA ALA A 48 21.70 -2.68 -15.35
C ALA A 48 22.09 -1.80 -14.17
N MET A 49 22.52 -0.55 -14.42
CA MET A 49 22.88 0.41 -13.37
C MET A 49 21.67 0.82 -12.53
N GLY A 50 20.49 0.95 -13.12
CA GLY A 50 19.26 1.20 -12.36
C GLY A 50 18.98 0.11 -11.32
N SER A 51 19.18 -1.16 -11.68
CA SER A 51 19.06 -2.29 -10.77
C SER A 51 20.25 -2.39 -9.79
N TYR A 52 21.46 -2.14 -10.28
CA TYR A 52 22.66 -2.15 -9.44
C TYR A 52 22.63 -1.09 -8.34
N THR A 53 22.15 0.11 -8.63
CA THR A 53 21.95 1.17 -7.64
C THR A 53 20.99 0.72 -6.54
N LYS A 54 19.92 0.02 -6.88
CA LYS A 54 19.00 -0.56 -5.90
C LYS A 54 19.66 -1.64 -5.04
N LEU A 55 20.57 -2.44 -5.62
CA LEU A 55 21.38 -3.40 -4.85
C LEU A 55 22.33 -2.69 -3.89
N LEU A 56 22.98 -1.61 -4.33
CA LEU A 56 23.89 -0.82 -3.48
C LEU A 56 23.16 -0.17 -2.31
N ALA A 57 21.91 0.23 -2.49
CA ALA A 57 21.09 0.86 -1.47
C ALA A 57 20.51 -0.14 -0.44
N ASP A 58 20.49 -1.45 -0.75
CA ASP A 58 19.99 -2.45 0.18
C ASP A 58 21.00 -2.70 1.32
N SER A 59 20.56 -2.49 2.56
CA SER A 59 21.43 -2.69 3.74
C SER A 59 21.99 -4.11 3.86
N LYS A 60 21.30 -5.11 3.31
CA LYS A 60 21.78 -6.50 3.26
C LYS A 60 22.95 -6.69 2.29
N ALA A 61 23.15 -5.78 1.35
CA ALA A 61 24.30 -5.79 0.46
C ALA A 61 25.54 -5.06 1.04
N SER A 62 25.47 -4.53 2.26
CA SER A 62 26.60 -3.89 2.95
C SER A 62 27.64 -4.93 3.38
N ALA A 63 28.91 -4.60 3.22
CA ALA A 63 30.00 -5.40 3.79
C ALA A 63 30.02 -5.39 5.32
N ASP A 64 29.40 -4.39 5.94
CA ASP A 64 29.25 -4.25 7.40
C ASP A 64 27.99 -4.91 7.94
N TYR A 65 27.25 -5.69 7.13
CA TYR A 65 26.03 -6.36 7.56
C TYR A 65 26.30 -7.22 8.80
N ARG A 66 25.44 -7.07 9.81
CA ARG A 66 25.50 -7.86 11.04
C ARG A 66 24.44 -8.92 11.01
N MET A 67 24.87 -10.17 11.01
CA MET A 67 24.02 -11.34 11.02
C MET A 67 23.17 -11.39 12.29
N ALA A 68 21.90 -11.72 12.15
CA ALA A 68 20.99 -11.89 13.28
C ALA A 68 21.04 -13.30 13.90
N GLY A 69 21.30 -14.32 13.06
CA GLY A 69 21.58 -15.70 13.52
C GLY A 69 23.04 -15.91 13.91
N PRO A 70 23.58 -17.15 13.84
CA PRO A 70 22.94 -18.33 13.25
C PRO A 70 21.92 -18.98 14.19
N PHE A 71 20.89 -19.62 13.61
CA PHE A 71 19.87 -20.35 14.34
C PHE A 71 20.06 -21.86 14.17
N ASP A 72 19.75 -22.64 15.24
CA ASP A 72 19.74 -24.11 15.17
C ASP A 72 18.56 -24.62 14.33
N ILE A 73 17.42 -23.95 14.46
CA ILE A 73 16.18 -24.29 13.76
C ILE A 73 15.64 -23.03 13.09
N ILE A 74 15.27 -23.16 11.82
CA ILE A 74 14.57 -22.11 11.05
C ILE A 74 13.15 -22.58 10.81
N ALA A 75 12.15 -21.71 11.03
CA ALA A 75 10.76 -22.01 10.75
C ALA A 75 9.99 -20.76 10.33
N ARG A 76 8.99 -20.93 9.45
CA ARG A 76 8.06 -19.87 9.03
C ARG A 76 6.84 -19.77 9.95
N ASP A 77 6.55 -20.82 10.71
CA ASP A 77 5.41 -20.95 11.61
C ASP A 77 5.79 -21.77 12.85
N GLY A 78 4.84 -21.99 13.74
CA GLY A 78 5.06 -22.78 14.95
C GLY A 78 5.94 -22.09 16.00
N GLU A 79 6.59 -22.90 16.82
CA GLU A 79 7.39 -22.47 17.97
C GLU A 79 8.58 -21.60 17.55
N HIS A 80 9.23 -21.95 16.46
CA HIS A 80 10.44 -21.28 15.95
C HIS A 80 10.16 -20.19 14.93
N ARG A 81 8.89 -19.75 14.74
CA ARG A 81 8.48 -18.75 13.72
C ARG A 81 9.27 -17.43 13.76
N ARG A 82 9.83 -17.07 14.91
CA ARG A 82 10.63 -15.84 15.09
C ARG A 82 11.95 -15.87 14.31
N THR A 83 12.40 -17.02 13.88
CA THR A 83 13.63 -17.15 13.08
C THR A 83 13.41 -16.86 11.61
N LYS A 84 12.16 -16.80 11.12
CA LYS A 84 11.84 -16.59 9.69
C LYS A 84 12.51 -15.36 9.10
N GLY A 85 12.12 -14.18 9.55
CA GLY A 85 12.62 -12.91 9.00
C GLY A 85 14.11 -12.70 9.20
N PRO A 86 14.64 -12.92 10.42
CA PRO A 86 16.08 -12.87 10.66
C PRO A 86 16.90 -13.77 9.74
N SER A 87 16.52 -15.04 9.56
CA SER A 87 17.24 -15.97 8.66
C SER A 87 17.10 -15.60 7.19
N GLU A 88 15.91 -15.12 6.77
CA GLU A 88 15.72 -14.60 5.40
C GLU A 88 16.69 -13.45 5.11
N ASN A 89 16.84 -12.50 6.04
CA ASN A 89 17.75 -11.39 5.89
C ASN A 89 19.23 -11.83 5.85
N ASP A 90 19.61 -12.77 6.69
CA ASP A 90 20.97 -13.30 6.72
C ASP A 90 21.33 -14.00 5.39
N PHE A 91 20.42 -14.81 4.86
CA PHE A 91 20.66 -15.52 3.59
C PHE A 91 20.66 -14.58 2.39
N LEU A 92 19.78 -13.57 2.37
CA LEU A 92 19.84 -12.51 1.39
C LEU A 92 21.14 -11.71 1.51
N ALA A 93 21.61 -11.41 2.72
CA ALA A 93 22.88 -10.73 2.92
C ALA A 93 24.08 -11.55 2.45
N ALA A 94 24.08 -12.86 2.70
CA ALA A 94 25.09 -13.75 2.13
C ALA A 94 25.10 -13.71 0.59
N TYR A 95 23.93 -13.78 -0.02
CA TYR A 95 23.79 -13.78 -1.47
C TYR A 95 24.13 -12.41 -2.08
N TYR A 96 23.61 -11.32 -1.55
CA TYR A 96 23.88 -9.97 -2.10
C TYR A 96 25.36 -9.58 -1.93
N ASN A 97 25.99 -9.95 -0.83
CA ASN A 97 27.42 -9.74 -0.67
C ASN A 97 28.24 -10.65 -1.58
N ALA A 98 27.85 -11.91 -1.81
CA ALA A 98 28.49 -12.75 -2.82
C ALA A 98 28.35 -12.15 -4.23
N LEU A 99 27.19 -11.62 -4.61
CA LEU A 99 27.00 -10.89 -5.86
C LEU A 99 27.89 -9.65 -5.95
N ARG A 100 27.92 -8.83 -4.90
CA ARG A 100 28.80 -7.65 -4.88
C ARG A 100 30.25 -8.00 -5.04
N TYR A 101 30.70 -9.07 -4.39
CA TYR A 101 32.06 -9.57 -4.58
C TYR A 101 32.33 -9.98 -6.03
N VAL A 102 31.49 -10.82 -6.63
CA VAL A 102 31.73 -11.29 -8.00
C VAL A 102 31.62 -10.17 -9.04
N ILE A 103 30.90 -9.11 -8.76
CA ILE A 103 30.78 -7.93 -9.62
C ILE A 103 32.01 -7.01 -9.46
N THR A 104 32.45 -6.70 -8.24
CA THR A 104 33.43 -5.65 -7.96
C THR A 104 34.83 -6.16 -7.63
N GLY A 105 34.96 -7.41 -7.22
CA GLY A 105 36.20 -7.96 -6.67
C GLY A 105 36.54 -7.48 -5.24
N ASN A 106 35.65 -6.73 -4.58
CA ASN A 106 35.92 -6.23 -3.23
C ASN A 106 35.77 -7.35 -2.19
N GLU A 107 36.90 -7.77 -1.61
CA GLU A 107 36.96 -8.91 -0.68
C GLU A 107 36.21 -8.70 0.63
N ALA A 108 35.92 -7.46 1.03
CA ALA A 108 35.10 -7.19 2.23
C ALA A 108 33.71 -7.86 2.12
N HIS A 109 33.12 -7.80 0.92
CA HIS A 109 31.83 -8.47 0.67
C HIS A 109 31.93 -9.99 0.70
N ALA A 110 32.99 -10.58 0.12
CA ALA A 110 33.20 -12.03 0.19
C ALA A 110 33.42 -12.50 1.63
N THR A 111 34.15 -11.72 2.43
CA THR A 111 34.39 -12.01 3.86
C THR A 111 33.09 -12.03 4.65
N THR A 112 32.21 -11.04 4.45
CA THR A 112 30.90 -10.97 5.11
C THR A 112 29.99 -12.15 4.69
N ALA A 113 29.89 -12.43 3.40
CA ALA A 113 29.11 -13.57 2.91
C ALA A 113 29.62 -14.89 3.46
N LEU A 114 30.94 -15.11 3.44
CA LEU A 114 31.56 -16.33 3.96
C LEU A 114 31.37 -16.50 5.47
N ALA A 115 31.42 -15.41 6.23
CA ALA A 115 31.17 -15.46 7.68
C ALA A 115 29.74 -15.92 7.99
N ILE A 116 28.74 -15.41 7.27
CA ILE A 116 27.34 -15.85 7.41
C ILE A 116 27.21 -17.33 7.05
N ILE A 117 27.72 -17.73 5.87
CA ILE A 117 27.64 -19.10 5.40
C ILE A 117 28.29 -20.09 6.41
N ARG A 118 29.49 -19.78 6.92
CA ARG A 118 30.20 -20.63 7.90
C ARG A 118 29.39 -20.78 9.19
N ALA A 119 28.86 -19.69 9.70
CA ALA A 119 28.06 -19.69 10.94
C ALA A 119 26.83 -20.60 10.84
N TYR A 120 26.10 -20.51 9.74
CA TYR A 120 24.92 -21.37 9.51
C TYR A 120 25.34 -22.82 9.16
N ALA A 121 26.42 -23.03 8.42
CA ALA A 121 26.92 -24.38 8.12
C ALA A 121 27.29 -25.15 9.39
N ASP A 122 27.83 -24.45 10.39
CA ASP A 122 28.13 -25.01 11.69
C ASP A 122 26.89 -25.28 12.54
N ARG A 123 25.94 -24.37 12.53
CA ARG A 123 24.89 -24.30 13.55
C ARG A 123 23.54 -24.89 13.12
N LEU A 124 23.09 -24.69 11.88
CA LEU A 124 21.75 -25.04 11.42
C LEU A 124 21.52 -26.56 11.41
N GLN A 125 20.56 -27.06 12.19
CA GLN A 125 20.22 -28.49 12.32
C GLN A 125 18.96 -28.86 11.52
N ALA A 126 17.93 -28.01 11.50
CA ALA A 126 16.65 -28.37 10.90
C ALA A 126 15.89 -27.15 10.34
N ILE A 127 15.02 -27.43 9.38
CA ILE A 127 13.92 -26.52 8.98
C ILE A 127 12.64 -27.16 9.51
N ASP A 128 11.85 -26.41 10.28
CA ASP A 128 10.70 -26.92 11.02
C ASP A 128 9.40 -26.16 10.69
N GLY A 129 8.27 -26.64 11.21
CA GLY A 129 6.94 -26.09 11.04
C GLY A 129 6.15 -26.70 9.88
N HIS A 130 4.88 -26.31 9.79
CA HIS A 130 3.99 -26.74 8.70
C HIS A 130 4.51 -26.29 7.33
N ASP A 131 5.03 -25.05 7.26
CA ASP A 131 5.56 -24.42 6.05
C ASP A 131 7.04 -24.77 5.79
N ALA A 132 7.59 -25.80 6.46
CA ALA A 132 8.99 -26.20 6.30
C ALA A 132 9.39 -26.47 4.84
N PRO A 133 8.58 -27.14 3.99
CA PRO A 133 8.93 -27.33 2.58
C PRO A 133 9.08 -26.02 1.81
N LEU A 134 8.16 -25.09 2.01
CA LEU A 134 8.22 -23.77 1.40
C LEU A 134 9.42 -22.96 1.92
N CYS A 135 9.71 -23.05 3.22
CA CYS A 135 10.88 -22.43 3.83
C CYS A 135 12.18 -22.96 3.22
N ALA A 136 12.32 -24.27 3.17
CA ALA A 136 13.50 -24.93 2.57
C ALA A 136 13.68 -24.56 1.10
N GLY A 137 12.58 -24.53 0.34
CA GLY A 137 12.58 -24.19 -1.08
C GLY A 137 13.01 -22.74 -1.35
N LEU A 138 12.50 -21.78 -0.58
CA LEU A 138 12.74 -20.37 -0.79
C LEU A 138 14.09 -19.92 -0.22
N GLN A 139 14.29 -20.11 1.07
CA GLN A 139 15.49 -19.63 1.77
C GLN A 139 16.73 -20.46 1.38
N GLY A 140 16.57 -21.77 1.24
CA GLY A 140 17.67 -22.66 0.85
C GLY A 140 18.22 -22.34 -0.53
N PHE A 141 17.33 -22.01 -1.47
CA PHE A 141 17.74 -21.63 -2.82
C PHE A 141 18.64 -20.38 -2.85
N ILE A 142 18.29 -19.36 -2.08
CA ILE A 142 19.12 -18.14 -1.95
C ILE A 142 20.47 -18.48 -1.32
N LEU A 143 20.47 -19.26 -0.24
CA LEU A 143 21.70 -19.64 0.46
C LEU A 143 22.64 -20.48 -0.42
N VAL A 144 22.12 -21.46 -1.15
CA VAL A 144 22.98 -22.33 -1.99
C VAL A 144 23.56 -21.54 -3.17
N ASN A 145 22.86 -20.55 -3.74
CA ASN A 145 23.42 -19.67 -4.74
C ASN A 145 24.58 -18.81 -4.19
N ALA A 146 24.48 -18.33 -2.93
CA ALA A 146 25.59 -17.65 -2.28
C ALA A 146 26.81 -18.57 -2.08
N CYS A 147 26.56 -19.81 -1.64
CA CYS A 147 27.60 -20.82 -1.49
C CYS A 147 28.30 -21.12 -2.81
N GLU A 148 27.55 -21.30 -3.88
CA GLU A 148 28.06 -21.59 -5.23
C GLU A 148 28.97 -20.48 -5.75
N LEU A 149 28.52 -19.22 -5.64
CA LEU A 149 29.31 -18.06 -6.07
C LEU A 149 30.65 -18.00 -5.34
N LEU A 150 30.65 -18.14 -4.00
CA LEU A 150 31.90 -18.07 -3.24
C LEU A 150 32.78 -19.31 -3.47
N ARG A 151 32.20 -20.51 -3.55
CA ARG A 151 32.94 -21.75 -3.78
C ARG A 151 33.80 -21.70 -5.04
N TYR A 152 33.28 -21.11 -6.11
CA TYR A 152 33.94 -21.12 -7.42
C TYR A 152 34.52 -19.77 -7.85
N CYS A 153 34.31 -18.69 -7.09
CA CYS A 153 34.80 -17.38 -7.43
C CYS A 153 35.70 -16.75 -6.34
N TYR A 154 35.69 -17.24 -5.08
CA TYR A 154 36.43 -16.65 -3.99
C TYR A 154 37.63 -17.53 -3.57
N PRO A 155 38.90 -17.11 -3.77
CA PRO A 155 40.08 -17.94 -3.49
C PRO A 155 40.23 -18.42 -2.04
N ALA A 156 39.62 -17.68 -1.07
CA ALA A 156 39.71 -18.04 0.34
C ALA A 156 38.65 -19.07 0.77
N TRP A 157 37.78 -19.53 -0.15
CA TRP A 157 36.91 -20.68 0.09
C TRP A 157 37.75 -21.98 0.15
N THR A 158 37.53 -22.77 1.17
CA THR A 158 38.31 -23.98 1.42
C THR A 158 37.51 -25.27 1.20
N LYS A 159 38.23 -26.41 1.10
CA LYS A 159 37.58 -27.74 1.11
C LYS A 159 36.80 -28.04 2.40
N ALA A 160 37.15 -27.35 3.50
CA ALA A 160 36.41 -27.47 4.76
C ALA A 160 35.04 -26.76 4.65
N ASP A 161 35.01 -25.58 4.03
CA ASP A 161 33.77 -24.85 3.76
C ASP A 161 32.83 -25.67 2.88
N THR A 162 33.35 -26.29 1.83
CA THR A 162 32.58 -27.20 0.97
C THR A 162 31.94 -28.31 1.76
N ARG A 163 32.74 -29.04 2.57
CA ARG A 163 32.23 -30.17 3.38
C ARG A 163 31.18 -29.72 4.39
N ALA A 164 31.39 -28.58 5.04
CA ALA A 164 30.48 -28.03 6.03
C ALA A 164 29.13 -27.63 5.41
N THR A 165 29.15 -26.93 4.28
CA THR A 165 27.94 -26.52 3.58
C THR A 165 27.17 -27.67 2.97
N GLU A 166 27.84 -28.64 2.35
CA GLU A 166 27.20 -29.89 1.87
C GLU A 166 26.56 -30.67 3.02
N ALA A 167 27.24 -30.77 4.16
CA ALA A 167 26.71 -31.44 5.34
C ALA A 167 25.47 -30.73 5.89
N MET A 168 25.48 -29.41 5.95
CA MET A 168 24.32 -28.58 6.35
C MET A 168 23.14 -28.83 5.40
N LEU A 169 23.36 -28.74 4.10
CA LEU A 169 22.30 -28.93 3.09
C LEU A 169 21.69 -30.32 3.17
N ARG A 170 22.50 -31.36 3.35
CA ARG A 170 22.01 -32.75 3.52
C ARG A 170 21.30 -32.95 4.86
N ARG A 171 21.71 -32.26 5.91
CA ARG A 171 21.13 -32.40 7.26
C ARG A 171 19.82 -31.63 7.41
N ALA A 172 19.80 -30.37 7.02
CA ALA A 172 18.68 -29.50 7.32
C ALA A 172 17.66 -29.38 6.18
N PHE A 173 18.10 -29.38 4.92
CA PHE A 173 17.21 -29.09 3.78
C PHE A 173 16.71 -30.37 3.08
N LEU A 174 17.61 -31.28 2.70
CA LEU A 174 17.24 -32.45 1.91
C LEU A 174 16.12 -33.29 2.53
N PRO A 175 16.10 -33.57 3.84
CA PRO A 175 15.02 -34.37 4.45
C PRO A 175 13.63 -33.74 4.26
N VAL A 176 13.54 -32.41 4.32
CA VAL A 176 12.29 -31.65 4.14
C VAL A 176 11.81 -31.74 2.69
N LEU A 177 12.73 -31.62 1.71
CA LEU A 177 12.41 -31.78 0.29
C LEU A 177 11.93 -33.20 -0.01
N ASP A 178 12.57 -34.22 0.55
CA ASP A 178 12.19 -35.62 0.37
C ASP A 178 10.86 -35.98 1.04
N GLU A 179 10.57 -35.37 2.19
CA GLU A 179 9.28 -35.53 2.87
C GLU A 179 8.14 -34.92 2.06
N PHE A 180 8.36 -33.74 1.43
CA PHE A 180 7.37 -33.13 0.56
C PHE A 180 6.98 -34.01 -0.60
N ASP A 181 7.97 -34.59 -1.29
CA ASP A 181 7.71 -35.51 -2.42
C ASP A 181 6.93 -36.77 -2.01
N ARG A 182 7.17 -37.30 -0.81
CA ARG A 182 6.43 -38.46 -0.29
C ARG A 182 4.96 -38.14 0.00
N ARG A 183 4.61 -36.91 0.22
CA ARG A 183 3.23 -36.43 0.45
C ARG A 183 2.50 -35.99 -0.82
N SER A 184 3.17 -35.99 -1.95
CA SER A 184 2.58 -35.51 -3.22
C SER A 184 1.36 -36.35 -3.65
N PRO A 185 0.26 -35.72 -4.14
CA PRO A 185 0.01 -34.29 -4.24
C PRO A 185 -0.33 -33.68 -2.88
N TYR A 186 0.34 -32.58 -2.50
CA TYR A 186 0.31 -32.06 -1.14
C TYR A 186 -0.26 -30.65 -0.99
N ALA A 187 0.20 -29.70 -1.80
CA ALA A 187 -0.04 -28.27 -1.63
C ALA A 187 -0.32 -27.55 -2.95
N ASN A 188 -0.47 -26.22 -2.88
CA ASN A 188 -0.47 -25.36 -4.05
C ASN A 188 0.81 -25.52 -4.86
N GLY A 189 0.71 -25.20 -6.15
CA GLY A 189 1.81 -25.41 -7.07
C GLY A 189 3.06 -24.60 -6.75
N ASN A 190 2.94 -23.39 -6.19
CA ASN A 190 4.12 -22.63 -5.78
C ASN A 190 4.98 -23.37 -4.74
N TRP A 191 4.41 -24.23 -3.87
CA TRP A 191 5.18 -25.03 -2.92
C TRP A 191 6.04 -26.08 -3.63
N GLY A 192 5.44 -26.83 -4.56
CA GLY A 192 6.16 -27.83 -5.33
C GLY A 192 7.24 -27.22 -6.23
N ALA A 193 6.95 -26.07 -6.86
CA ALA A 193 7.93 -25.31 -7.63
C ALA A 193 9.10 -24.84 -6.76
N ALA A 194 8.84 -24.33 -5.53
CA ALA A 194 9.87 -23.93 -4.58
C ALA A 194 10.77 -25.10 -4.15
N VAL A 195 10.16 -26.23 -3.80
CA VAL A 195 10.88 -27.47 -3.42
C VAL A 195 11.76 -27.95 -4.56
N ASN A 196 11.21 -27.94 -5.79
CA ASN A 196 11.92 -28.44 -6.95
C ASN A 196 13.12 -27.56 -7.34
N LYS A 197 12.96 -26.20 -7.33
CA LYS A 197 14.09 -25.31 -7.60
C LYS A 197 15.24 -25.51 -6.63
N MET A 198 14.92 -25.69 -5.34
CA MET A 198 15.94 -25.96 -4.34
C MET A 198 16.59 -27.30 -4.53
N ARG A 199 15.82 -28.35 -4.87
CA ARG A 199 16.37 -29.69 -5.17
C ARG A 199 17.35 -29.64 -6.34
N LEU A 200 16.97 -28.94 -7.43
CA LEU A 200 17.82 -28.78 -8.61
C LEU A 200 19.13 -28.05 -8.25
N ALA A 201 19.02 -26.95 -7.50
CA ALA A 201 20.18 -26.17 -7.07
C ALA A 201 21.10 -26.98 -6.12
N LEU A 202 20.52 -27.74 -5.19
CA LEU A 202 21.27 -28.63 -4.29
C LEU A 202 21.99 -29.73 -5.10
N ALA A 203 21.32 -30.32 -6.10
CA ALA A 203 21.87 -31.32 -6.95
C ALA A 203 23.10 -30.83 -7.72
N VAL A 204 23.03 -29.66 -8.32
CA VAL A 204 24.18 -29.04 -9.00
C VAL A 204 25.30 -28.76 -8.01
N TYR A 205 25.00 -28.09 -6.88
CA TYR A 205 25.99 -27.72 -5.88
C TYR A 205 26.77 -28.92 -5.29
N THR A 206 26.10 -30.09 -5.17
CA THR A 206 26.68 -31.30 -4.60
C THR A 206 27.10 -32.33 -5.65
N ASP A 207 27.11 -31.99 -6.94
CA ASP A 207 27.44 -32.88 -8.06
C ASP A 207 26.60 -34.17 -8.07
N ASP A 208 25.33 -34.10 -7.67
CA ASP A 208 24.41 -35.23 -7.57
C ASP A 208 23.52 -35.37 -8.81
N ALA A 209 24.00 -36.09 -9.82
CA ALA A 209 23.26 -36.32 -11.07
C ALA A 209 21.90 -36.98 -10.85
N LYS A 210 21.75 -37.86 -9.85
CA LYS A 210 20.49 -38.52 -9.56
C LYS A 210 19.43 -37.55 -9.04
N GLN A 211 19.79 -36.64 -8.14
CA GLN A 211 18.87 -35.60 -7.67
C GLN A 211 18.55 -34.59 -8.78
N TYR A 212 19.54 -34.32 -9.64
CA TYR A 212 19.33 -33.45 -10.81
C TYR A 212 18.27 -34.06 -11.76
N ASP A 213 18.45 -35.29 -12.19
CA ASP A 213 17.52 -35.99 -13.08
C ASP A 213 16.12 -36.07 -12.45
N ARG A 214 16.04 -36.27 -11.14
CA ARG A 214 14.79 -36.28 -10.38
C ARG A 214 14.10 -34.90 -10.45
N ALA A 215 14.83 -33.80 -10.30
CA ALA A 215 14.28 -32.45 -10.38
C ALA A 215 13.81 -32.11 -11.81
N ILE A 216 14.54 -32.50 -12.84
CA ILE A 216 14.13 -32.36 -14.24
C ILE A 216 12.86 -33.18 -14.52
N ALA A 217 12.82 -34.45 -14.06
CA ALA A 217 11.64 -35.30 -14.21
C ALA A 217 10.42 -34.71 -13.47
N TYR A 218 10.62 -34.15 -12.29
CA TYR A 218 9.55 -33.48 -11.55
C TYR A 218 9.02 -32.28 -12.32
N TYR A 219 9.88 -31.39 -12.83
CA TYR A 219 9.47 -30.24 -13.63
C TYR A 219 8.54 -30.66 -14.78
N ARG A 220 8.89 -31.71 -15.49
CA ARG A 220 8.19 -32.23 -16.68
C ARG A 220 6.96 -33.06 -16.37
N HIS A 221 7.00 -33.86 -15.30
CA HIS A 221 6.04 -34.97 -15.07
C HIS A 221 5.68 -35.16 -13.59
N GLY A 222 6.00 -34.19 -12.72
CA GLY A 222 5.69 -34.31 -11.29
C GLY A 222 4.19 -34.50 -11.04
N GLN A 223 3.86 -35.27 -9.98
CA GLN A 223 2.50 -35.67 -9.66
C GLN A 223 1.78 -34.74 -8.68
N ASP A 224 2.24 -33.50 -8.57
CA ASP A 224 1.56 -32.45 -7.78
C ASP A 224 1.32 -31.18 -8.61
N ASN A 225 0.76 -30.19 -7.97
CA ASN A 225 0.41 -28.93 -8.62
C ASN A 225 1.62 -28.09 -9.07
N GLY A 226 2.86 -28.43 -8.65
CA GLY A 226 4.05 -27.60 -8.91
C GLY A 226 4.82 -27.95 -10.18
N SER A 227 4.50 -29.08 -10.85
CA SER A 227 5.10 -29.40 -12.14
C SER A 227 4.54 -28.51 -13.26
N LEU A 228 5.33 -28.27 -14.31
CA LEU A 228 4.93 -27.35 -15.38
C LEU A 228 3.52 -27.63 -15.95
N PRO A 229 3.18 -28.91 -16.34
CA PRO A 229 1.85 -29.18 -16.91
C PRO A 229 0.69 -29.07 -15.92
N ASN A 230 0.96 -29.23 -14.64
CA ASN A 230 -0.04 -29.14 -13.58
C ASN A 230 -0.16 -27.75 -12.98
N TYR A 231 0.81 -26.87 -13.22
CA TYR A 231 0.80 -25.49 -12.75
C TYR A 231 0.32 -24.50 -13.80
N LEU A 232 0.61 -24.74 -15.09
CA LEU A 232 0.24 -23.88 -16.20
C LEU A 232 -0.58 -24.60 -17.27
N ALA A 233 -1.78 -24.10 -17.53
CA ALA A 233 -2.60 -24.53 -18.65
C ALA A 233 -1.98 -24.12 -20.00
N ALA A 234 -2.46 -24.70 -21.10
CA ALA A 234 -2.02 -24.32 -22.46
C ALA A 234 -2.31 -22.84 -22.79
N THR A 235 -3.32 -22.25 -22.18
CA THR A 235 -3.65 -20.84 -22.31
C THR A 235 -2.70 -19.91 -21.54
N GLY A 236 -1.80 -20.45 -20.73
CA GLY A 236 -0.97 -19.70 -19.77
C GLY A 236 -1.64 -19.46 -18.41
N GLN A 237 -2.92 -19.79 -18.22
CA GLN A 237 -3.57 -19.68 -16.92
C GLN A 237 -2.82 -20.52 -15.90
N CYS A 238 -2.49 -19.92 -14.77
CA CYS A 238 -1.83 -20.57 -13.64
C CYS A 238 -2.86 -21.24 -12.72
N GLN A 239 -2.50 -22.34 -12.08
CA GLN A 239 -3.31 -23.03 -11.08
C GLN A 239 -3.77 -22.09 -9.97
N GLU A 240 -2.98 -21.10 -9.63
CA GLU A 240 -3.28 -20.10 -8.59
C GLU A 240 -3.91 -18.81 -9.11
N SER A 241 -4.23 -18.69 -10.42
CA SER A 241 -4.84 -17.47 -10.99
C SER A 241 -6.17 -17.08 -10.36
N GLY A 242 -6.89 -18.02 -9.77
CA GLY A 242 -8.10 -17.75 -9.00
C GLY A 242 -7.87 -17.49 -7.50
N ARG A 243 -6.62 -17.58 -7.03
CA ARG A 243 -6.24 -17.33 -5.64
C ARG A 243 -5.84 -15.89 -5.38
N ASP A 244 -4.75 -15.44 -5.97
CA ASP A 244 -4.26 -14.07 -6.02
C ASP A 244 -3.05 -13.96 -6.96
N GLN A 245 -2.78 -12.76 -7.46
CA GLN A 245 -1.73 -12.54 -8.45
C GLN A 245 -0.31 -12.54 -7.84
N ALA A 246 -0.18 -12.31 -6.54
CA ALA A 246 1.12 -12.38 -5.86
C ALA A 246 1.68 -13.82 -5.85
N HIS A 247 0.81 -14.81 -5.60
CA HIS A 247 1.23 -16.22 -5.64
C HIS A 247 1.43 -16.74 -7.08
N VAL A 248 0.66 -16.22 -8.04
CA VAL A 248 0.92 -16.50 -9.46
C VAL A 248 2.32 -16.05 -9.86
N MET A 249 2.67 -14.78 -9.59
CA MET A 249 4.01 -14.26 -9.91
C MET A 249 5.12 -14.97 -9.13
N LEU A 250 4.86 -15.33 -7.86
CA LEU A 250 5.79 -16.14 -7.06
C LEU A 250 6.11 -17.46 -7.76
N GLY A 251 5.10 -18.22 -8.15
CA GLY A 251 5.30 -19.52 -8.76
C GLY A 251 5.93 -19.45 -10.17
N LEU A 252 5.54 -18.45 -10.98
CA LEU A 252 6.18 -18.22 -12.29
C LEU A 252 7.68 -17.92 -12.12
N GLY A 253 8.04 -17.06 -11.14
CA GLY A 253 9.44 -16.77 -10.82
C GLY A 253 10.21 -18.04 -10.44
N GLN A 254 9.62 -18.93 -9.62
CA GLN A 254 10.26 -20.18 -9.20
C GLN A 254 10.47 -21.15 -10.36
N LEU A 255 9.50 -21.26 -11.28
CA LEU A 255 9.67 -22.05 -12.49
C LEU A 255 10.77 -21.47 -13.39
N ALA A 256 10.83 -20.15 -13.54
CA ALA A 256 11.87 -19.48 -14.33
C ALA A 256 13.26 -19.66 -13.70
N GLU A 257 13.36 -19.60 -12.37
CA GLU A 257 14.61 -19.88 -11.63
C GLU A 257 15.05 -21.34 -11.81
N THR A 258 14.10 -22.28 -11.81
CA THR A 258 14.39 -23.69 -12.16
C THR A 258 14.94 -23.82 -13.58
N CYS A 259 14.29 -23.14 -14.55
CA CYS A 259 14.74 -23.14 -15.94
C CYS A 259 16.14 -22.50 -16.09
N GLU A 260 16.44 -21.41 -15.37
CA GLU A 260 17.74 -20.73 -15.47
C GLU A 260 18.88 -21.61 -14.92
N VAL A 261 18.64 -22.32 -13.80
CA VAL A 261 19.62 -23.30 -13.29
C VAL A 261 19.83 -24.44 -14.30
N ALA A 262 18.78 -24.97 -14.89
CA ALA A 262 18.89 -26.02 -15.92
C ALA A 262 19.63 -25.50 -17.18
N TRP A 263 19.31 -24.28 -17.62
CA TRP A 263 19.99 -23.59 -18.73
C TRP A 263 21.48 -23.45 -18.51
N SER A 264 21.89 -23.06 -17.29
CA SER A 264 23.31 -22.98 -16.91
C SER A 264 23.99 -24.35 -16.98
N GLN A 265 23.24 -25.45 -16.94
CA GLN A 265 23.72 -26.83 -17.07
C GLN A 265 23.53 -27.44 -18.48
N GLY A 266 23.06 -26.63 -19.44
CA GLY A 266 22.89 -27.02 -20.84
C GLY A 266 21.53 -27.67 -21.15
N ASP A 267 20.58 -27.70 -20.22
CA ASP A 267 19.21 -28.21 -20.45
C ASP A 267 18.24 -27.03 -20.64
N ASP A 268 17.51 -27.01 -21.73
CA ASP A 268 16.51 -25.97 -22.02
C ASP A 268 15.11 -26.40 -21.55
N LEU A 269 14.78 -26.11 -20.28
CA LEU A 269 13.44 -26.33 -19.74
C LEU A 269 12.46 -25.21 -20.11
N TYR A 270 12.96 -24.06 -20.54
CA TYR A 270 12.11 -22.98 -21.00
C TYR A 270 11.29 -23.36 -22.22
N ALA A 271 11.85 -24.19 -23.10
CA ALA A 271 11.20 -24.67 -24.32
C ALA A 271 10.14 -25.76 -24.10
N ASP A 272 10.06 -26.33 -22.88
CA ASP A 272 9.15 -27.44 -22.60
C ASP A 272 7.68 -27.06 -22.84
N LEU A 273 6.91 -28.02 -23.44
CA LEU A 273 5.49 -27.84 -23.78
C LEU A 273 5.21 -26.58 -24.64
N ASP A 274 6.00 -26.39 -25.69
CA ASP A 274 5.90 -25.26 -26.61
C ASP A 274 6.00 -23.89 -25.90
N ASN A 275 7.04 -23.73 -25.08
CA ASN A 275 7.27 -22.55 -24.27
C ASN A 275 6.10 -22.22 -23.31
N ARG A 276 5.56 -23.22 -22.63
CA ARG A 276 4.43 -23.09 -21.71
C ARG A 276 4.65 -22.01 -20.64
N LEU A 277 5.88 -21.89 -20.15
CA LEU A 277 6.21 -20.88 -19.16
C LEU A 277 6.10 -19.46 -19.73
N MET A 278 6.48 -19.24 -21.00
CA MET A 278 6.27 -17.98 -21.70
C MET A 278 4.78 -17.61 -21.78
N ALA A 279 3.93 -18.58 -22.12
CA ALA A 279 2.48 -18.37 -22.13
C ALA A 279 1.95 -17.98 -20.74
N GLY A 280 2.52 -18.55 -19.67
CA GLY A 280 2.21 -18.18 -18.27
C GLY A 280 2.54 -16.73 -17.96
N TYR A 281 3.70 -16.25 -18.37
CA TYR A 281 4.09 -14.84 -18.21
C TYR A 281 3.22 -13.89 -19.02
N GLU A 282 2.94 -14.21 -20.29
CA GLU A 282 2.08 -13.39 -21.15
C GLU A 282 0.64 -13.32 -20.62
N TYR A 283 0.07 -14.43 -20.19
CA TYR A 283 -1.26 -14.48 -19.57
C TYR A 283 -1.31 -13.61 -18.29
N THR A 284 -0.32 -13.81 -17.41
CA THR A 284 -0.24 -13.08 -16.13
C THR A 284 -0.01 -11.58 -16.36
N SER A 285 0.85 -11.23 -17.31
CA SER A 285 1.08 -9.83 -17.71
C SER A 285 -0.21 -9.20 -18.21
N ARG A 286 -0.92 -9.85 -19.14
CA ARG A 286 -2.20 -9.36 -19.67
C ARG A 286 -3.24 -9.18 -18.55
N ALA A 287 -3.40 -10.18 -17.68
CA ALA A 287 -4.33 -10.13 -16.57
C ALA A 287 -4.03 -8.95 -15.64
N ASN A 288 -2.76 -8.77 -15.27
CA ASN A 288 -2.34 -7.71 -14.37
C ASN A 288 -2.28 -6.31 -15.01
N LEU A 289 -2.26 -6.23 -16.34
CA LEU A 289 -2.46 -5.00 -17.12
C LEU A 289 -3.94 -4.64 -17.30
N GLY A 290 -4.87 -5.47 -16.81
CA GLY A 290 -6.30 -5.29 -17.02
C GLY A 290 -6.79 -5.66 -18.43
N LEU A 291 -5.96 -6.34 -19.22
CA LEU A 291 -6.34 -6.84 -20.54
C LEU A 291 -7.15 -8.14 -20.42
N PRO A 292 -8.09 -8.42 -21.33
CA PRO A 292 -8.89 -9.65 -21.29
C PRO A 292 -8.02 -10.90 -21.38
N VAL A 293 -8.32 -11.87 -20.52
CA VAL A 293 -7.73 -13.22 -20.54
C VAL A 293 -8.83 -14.27 -20.40
N PRO A 294 -8.73 -15.44 -21.07
CA PRO A 294 -9.66 -16.53 -20.84
C PRO A 294 -9.43 -17.11 -19.44
N PHE A 295 -10.50 -17.42 -18.72
CA PHE A 295 -10.42 -18.09 -17.43
C PHE A 295 -11.32 -19.32 -17.41
N THR A 296 -10.78 -20.45 -16.93
CA THR A 296 -11.53 -21.67 -16.66
C THR A 296 -11.32 -22.12 -15.22
N THR A 297 -12.36 -22.65 -14.59
CA THR A 297 -12.24 -23.23 -13.24
C THR A 297 -11.20 -24.33 -13.25
N TRP A 298 -10.18 -24.15 -12.44
CA TRP A 298 -9.11 -25.13 -12.31
C TRP A 298 -9.49 -26.23 -11.34
N LYS A 299 -9.26 -27.47 -11.71
CA LYS A 299 -9.35 -28.63 -10.83
C LYS A 299 -7.95 -29.03 -10.45
N ASP A 300 -7.51 -28.62 -9.28
CA ASP A 300 -6.20 -29.00 -8.76
C ASP A 300 -6.16 -30.47 -8.33
N LEU A 301 -4.96 -31.04 -8.27
CA LEU A 301 -4.76 -32.45 -7.99
C LEU A 301 -5.08 -32.86 -6.55
N THR A 302 -5.02 -31.92 -5.60
CA THR A 302 -5.36 -32.16 -4.19
C THR A 302 -6.84 -32.09 -3.90
N GLY A 303 -7.62 -31.46 -4.78
CA GLY A 303 -9.03 -31.12 -4.57
C GLY A 303 -9.28 -29.98 -3.57
N LYS A 304 -8.22 -29.42 -2.96
CA LYS A 304 -8.32 -28.35 -1.93
C LYS A 304 -8.49 -26.96 -2.54
N TYR A 305 -7.97 -26.77 -3.74
CA TYR A 305 -7.84 -25.46 -4.38
C TYR A 305 -8.67 -25.32 -5.66
N SER A 306 -9.68 -26.16 -5.79
CA SER A 306 -10.55 -26.25 -6.99
C SER A 306 -11.80 -25.35 -6.93
N GLY A 307 -11.92 -24.52 -5.90
CA GLY A 307 -13.10 -23.67 -5.69
C GLY A 307 -13.08 -22.30 -6.38
N TRP A 308 -12.01 -21.99 -7.11
CA TRP A 308 -11.85 -20.70 -7.78
C TRP A 308 -12.49 -20.74 -9.17
N THR A 309 -13.55 -19.96 -9.32
CA THR A 309 -14.35 -19.92 -10.56
C THR A 309 -14.06 -18.71 -11.44
N VAL A 310 -13.28 -17.76 -10.95
CA VAL A 310 -12.92 -16.50 -11.62
C VAL A 310 -11.47 -16.13 -11.36
N LEU A 311 -10.93 -15.29 -12.23
CA LEU A 311 -9.62 -14.68 -12.03
C LEU A 311 -9.62 -13.85 -10.73
N ALA A 312 -8.62 -14.07 -9.88
CA ALA A 312 -8.51 -13.33 -8.63
C ALA A 312 -7.95 -11.92 -8.86
N GLU A 313 -8.57 -10.95 -8.19
CA GLU A 313 -8.10 -9.56 -8.18
C GLU A 313 -7.10 -9.27 -7.05
N GLY A 314 -6.96 -10.18 -6.09
CA GLY A 314 -5.98 -10.05 -5.01
C GLY A 314 -4.58 -9.86 -5.55
N ALA A 315 -3.90 -8.78 -5.13
CA ALA A 315 -2.58 -8.37 -5.58
C ALA A 315 -2.47 -8.10 -7.10
N LEU A 316 -3.60 -7.79 -7.77
CA LEU A 316 -3.60 -7.42 -9.18
C LEU A 316 -2.79 -6.14 -9.37
N GLY A 317 -1.84 -6.15 -10.31
CA GLY A 317 -0.92 -5.03 -10.57
C GLY A 317 0.16 -4.79 -9.50
N GLN A 318 0.24 -5.63 -8.45
CA GLN A 318 1.35 -5.60 -7.48
C GLN A 318 2.53 -6.42 -8.04
N TRP A 319 3.34 -5.76 -8.82
CA TRP A 319 4.41 -6.41 -9.58
C TRP A 319 5.54 -6.93 -8.68
N ARG A 320 6.03 -8.12 -9.00
CA ARG A 320 7.23 -8.71 -8.38
C ARG A 320 8.42 -8.64 -9.33
N ALA A 321 9.64 -8.68 -8.79
CA ALA A 321 10.88 -8.69 -9.54
C ALA A 321 11.18 -10.12 -10.07
N VAL A 322 10.40 -10.58 -11.04
CA VAL A 322 10.46 -11.94 -11.60
C VAL A 322 10.32 -11.97 -13.12
N PHE A 323 10.17 -10.83 -13.77
CA PHE A 323 9.87 -10.76 -15.21
C PHE A 323 11.12 -10.77 -16.08
N GLU A 324 12.20 -10.12 -15.63
CA GLU A 324 13.44 -10.02 -16.40
C GLU A 324 14.07 -11.39 -16.71
N ILE A 325 14.02 -12.32 -15.78
CA ILE A 325 14.61 -13.65 -15.96
C ILE A 325 14.00 -14.40 -17.15
N ALA A 326 12.68 -14.40 -17.28
CA ALA A 326 11.99 -15.05 -18.40
C ALA A 326 12.08 -14.21 -19.68
N TYR A 327 11.87 -12.90 -19.58
CA TYR A 327 11.89 -12.01 -20.74
C TYR A 327 13.24 -12.03 -21.46
N ASN A 328 14.34 -11.95 -20.71
CA ASN A 328 15.68 -11.98 -21.31
C ASN A 328 16.05 -13.37 -21.83
N HIS A 329 15.45 -14.45 -21.35
CA HIS A 329 15.58 -15.74 -22.01
C HIS A 329 14.81 -15.77 -23.35
N TYR A 330 13.51 -15.58 -23.29
CA TYR A 330 12.67 -15.75 -24.49
C TYR A 330 12.94 -14.69 -25.56
N VAL A 331 12.99 -13.42 -25.19
CA VAL A 331 13.25 -12.33 -26.14
C VAL A 331 14.75 -12.17 -26.43
N GLY A 332 15.59 -12.16 -25.39
CA GLY A 332 17.01 -11.89 -25.53
C GLY A 332 17.82 -13.05 -26.14
N ARG A 333 17.59 -14.29 -25.67
CA ARG A 333 18.34 -15.48 -26.10
C ARG A 333 17.67 -16.21 -27.26
N ARG A 334 16.32 -16.27 -27.25
CA ARG A 334 15.55 -17.10 -28.21
C ARG A 334 14.88 -16.30 -29.30
N HIS A 335 14.88 -14.96 -29.20
CA HIS A 335 14.27 -14.02 -30.18
C HIS A 335 12.77 -14.27 -30.40
N LEU A 336 12.06 -14.68 -29.33
CA LEU A 336 10.61 -14.83 -29.31
C LEU A 336 9.96 -13.53 -28.83
N GLU A 337 8.68 -13.35 -29.11
CA GLU A 337 7.96 -12.14 -28.74
C GLU A 337 7.18 -12.35 -27.44
N MET A 338 7.28 -11.37 -26.51
CA MET A 338 6.52 -11.31 -25.26
C MET A 338 5.91 -9.91 -25.08
N PRO A 339 4.92 -9.54 -25.90
CA PRO A 339 4.43 -8.15 -25.96
C PRO A 339 3.81 -7.67 -24.64
N ALA A 340 3.01 -8.49 -23.95
CA ALA A 340 2.43 -8.07 -22.68
C ALA A 340 3.49 -7.97 -21.57
N THR A 341 4.45 -8.89 -21.52
CA THR A 341 5.56 -8.83 -20.59
C THR A 341 6.49 -7.65 -20.88
N SER A 342 6.68 -7.30 -22.16
CA SER A 342 7.41 -6.09 -22.58
C SER A 342 6.77 -4.82 -22.00
N LEU A 343 5.44 -4.70 -22.09
CA LEU A 343 4.68 -3.59 -21.50
C LEU A 343 4.84 -3.55 -19.97
N VAL A 344 4.78 -4.70 -19.30
CA VAL A 344 5.00 -4.78 -17.86
C VAL A 344 6.39 -4.28 -17.48
N LEU A 345 7.41 -4.73 -18.17
CA LEU A 345 8.78 -4.29 -17.92
C LEU A 345 8.97 -2.80 -18.22
N GLY A 346 8.47 -2.32 -19.37
CA GLY A 346 8.65 -0.94 -19.81
C GLY A 346 7.95 0.08 -18.90
N HIS A 347 6.78 -0.26 -18.41
CA HIS A 347 5.96 0.69 -17.65
C HIS A 347 6.05 0.53 -16.14
N TYR A 348 6.41 -0.67 -15.63
CA TYR A 348 6.18 -0.95 -14.22
C TYR A 348 7.37 -1.55 -13.48
N VAL A 349 8.18 -2.38 -14.10
CA VAL A 349 9.08 -3.25 -13.36
C VAL A 349 10.55 -2.92 -13.60
N ARG A 350 10.92 -2.60 -14.83
CA ARG A 350 12.32 -2.30 -15.17
C ARG A 350 12.71 -0.88 -14.72
N PRO A 351 13.81 -0.71 -14.00
CA PRO A 351 14.75 -1.74 -13.58
C PRO A 351 14.26 -2.49 -12.34
N GLU A 352 14.31 -3.83 -12.38
CA GLU A 352 13.97 -4.68 -11.24
C GLU A 352 14.86 -4.41 -10.03
N GLY A 353 14.24 -4.35 -8.85
CA GLY A 353 14.93 -4.26 -7.56
C GLY A 353 15.02 -5.59 -6.85
N ALA A 354 15.09 -5.55 -5.51
CA ALA A 354 15.11 -6.72 -4.66
C ALA A 354 13.87 -7.60 -4.88
N GLY A 355 14.02 -8.90 -4.69
CA GLY A 355 12.90 -9.82 -4.60
C GLY A 355 12.05 -9.58 -3.35
N PHE A 356 10.88 -10.20 -3.32
CA PHE A 356 10.05 -10.17 -2.12
C PHE A 356 10.58 -11.19 -1.10
N THR A 357 11.28 -10.74 -0.07
CA THR A 357 12.04 -11.61 0.86
C THR A 357 12.92 -12.63 0.12
N CYS A 358 13.00 -13.87 0.61
CA CYS A 358 13.67 -14.98 -0.09
C CYS A 358 12.80 -15.65 -1.16
N ASP A 359 11.61 -15.11 -1.47
CA ASP A 359 10.71 -15.72 -2.47
C ASP A 359 11.39 -15.82 -3.85
N ASN A 360 12.08 -14.75 -4.24
CA ASN A 360 12.85 -14.65 -5.49
C ASN A 360 14.10 -13.81 -5.25
N PRO A 361 15.21 -14.02 -5.99
CA PRO A 361 16.46 -13.27 -5.79
C PRO A 361 16.37 -11.78 -6.13
N GLY A 362 15.51 -11.41 -7.09
CA GLY A 362 15.39 -10.04 -7.59
C GLY A 362 16.55 -9.59 -8.47
N PHE A 363 16.65 -8.28 -8.69
CA PHE A 363 17.70 -7.59 -9.46
C PHE A 363 17.87 -8.12 -10.90
N GLY A 364 16.78 -8.59 -11.52
CA GLY A 364 16.82 -9.25 -12.82
C GLY A 364 17.39 -8.37 -13.94
N SER A 365 17.12 -7.05 -13.92
CA SER A 365 17.69 -6.10 -14.89
C SER A 365 19.21 -5.95 -14.78
N LEU A 366 19.81 -6.35 -13.65
CA LEU A 366 21.25 -6.45 -13.47
C LEU A 366 21.76 -7.84 -13.89
N LEU A 367 21.07 -8.89 -13.43
CA LEU A 367 21.60 -10.26 -13.44
C LEU A 367 21.30 -11.01 -14.73
N PHE A 368 20.12 -10.78 -15.33
CA PHE A 368 19.64 -11.54 -16.51
C PHE A 368 19.59 -10.73 -17.80
N TYR A 369 19.80 -9.41 -17.75
CA TYR A 369 19.70 -8.51 -18.90
C TYR A 369 20.60 -8.92 -20.07
N GLN A 370 20.01 -8.97 -21.27
CA GLN A 370 20.67 -9.37 -22.54
C GLN A 370 20.77 -8.23 -23.56
N GLY A 371 20.56 -6.96 -23.14
CA GLY A 371 20.46 -5.85 -24.08
C GLY A 371 19.09 -5.75 -24.77
N THR A 372 18.04 -6.33 -24.18
CA THR A 372 16.71 -6.39 -24.75
C THR A 372 15.94 -5.11 -24.55
N ASP A 373 15.31 -4.63 -25.61
CA ASP A 373 14.37 -3.52 -25.55
C ASP A 373 13.03 -3.93 -24.93
N VAL A 374 12.29 -2.96 -24.41
CA VAL A 374 10.94 -3.11 -23.87
C VAL A 374 10.04 -2.02 -24.41
N ASP A 375 8.75 -2.31 -24.50
CA ASP A 375 7.77 -1.32 -24.90
C ASP A 375 7.42 -0.42 -23.70
N ALA A 376 7.92 0.80 -23.75
CA ALA A 376 7.66 1.84 -22.76
C ALA A 376 6.72 2.94 -23.28
N PHE A 377 6.19 2.80 -24.49
CA PHE A 377 5.45 3.86 -25.17
C PHE A 377 3.99 3.54 -25.41
N THR A 378 3.62 2.27 -25.52
CA THR A 378 2.22 1.88 -25.68
C THR A 378 1.46 2.11 -24.39
N ALA A 379 0.38 2.87 -24.44
CA ALA A 379 -0.49 3.09 -23.29
C ALA A 379 -1.16 1.78 -22.85
N VAL A 380 -1.15 1.51 -21.54
CA VAL A 380 -1.79 0.32 -20.97
C VAL A 380 -2.81 0.73 -19.91
N PRO A 381 -3.94 0.01 -19.80
CA PRO A 381 -4.86 0.22 -18.69
C PRO A 381 -4.17 -0.03 -17.35
N THR A 382 -4.48 0.79 -16.37
CA THR A 382 -3.99 0.56 -15.00
C THR A 382 -5.03 -0.23 -14.24
N PRO A 383 -4.71 -1.45 -13.80
CA PRO A 383 -5.63 -2.19 -12.94
C PRO A 383 -5.68 -1.52 -11.56
N ILE A 384 -6.87 -1.49 -10.97
CA ILE A 384 -7.03 -1.11 -9.56
C ILE A 384 -6.57 -2.28 -8.72
N THR A 385 -5.60 -2.02 -7.84
CA THR A 385 -5.15 -3.03 -6.89
C THR A 385 -5.98 -2.96 -5.62
N TYR A 386 -6.64 -4.08 -5.29
CA TYR A 386 -7.30 -4.26 -4.02
C TYR A 386 -6.45 -5.12 -3.09
N LYS A 387 -6.35 -4.74 -1.82
CA LYS A 387 -6.03 -5.72 -0.78
C LYS A 387 -7.29 -6.52 -0.48
N MET A 388 -7.41 -7.69 -1.09
CA MET A 388 -8.44 -8.62 -0.68
C MET A 388 -8.15 -9.17 0.72
N ASN A 389 -9.17 -9.17 1.57
CA ASN A 389 -9.14 -9.95 2.80
C ASN A 389 -8.96 -11.43 2.40
N LYS A 390 -7.88 -12.07 2.81
CA LYS A 390 -7.44 -13.43 2.42
C LYS A 390 -8.48 -14.55 2.59
N ARG A 391 -9.68 -14.23 3.09
CA ARG A 391 -10.69 -15.22 3.50
C ARG A 391 -11.89 -15.37 2.56
N ARG A 392 -11.97 -14.60 1.47
CA ARG A 392 -13.12 -14.70 0.56
C ARG A 392 -12.69 -14.61 -0.90
N PRO A 393 -13.01 -15.62 -1.73
CA PRO A 393 -12.82 -15.55 -3.17
C PRO A 393 -13.71 -14.46 -3.78
N TYR A 394 -13.16 -13.71 -4.73
CA TYR A 394 -13.92 -12.78 -5.56
C TYR A 394 -14.97 -13.53 -6.40
N ASN A 395 -16.16 -12.99 -6.50
CA ASN A 395 -17.22 -13.55 -7.31
C ASN A 395 -17.71 -12.52 -8.36
N ALA A 396 -17.24 -12.66 -9.58
CA ALA A 396 -17.57 -11.76 -10.68
C ALA A 396 -19.07 -11.65 -11.00
N ALA A 397 -19.86 -12.65 -10.61
CA ALA A 397 -21.32 -12.61 -10.82
C ALA A 397 -22.06 -11.70 -9.82
N THR A 398 -21.44 -11.42 -8.67
CA THR A 398 -22.04 -10.63 -7.58
C THR A 398 -21.24 -9.40 -7.21
N GLU A 399 -20.03 -9.28 -7.72
CA GLU A 399 -19.09 -8.22 -7.36
C GLU A 399 -18.58 -7.50 -8.62
N PRO A 400 -19.04 -6.28 -8.90
CA PRO A 400 -18.61 -5.55 -10.07
C PRO A 400 -17.10 -5.26 -10.00
N VAL A 401 -16.42 -5.49 -11.10
CA VAL A 401 -15.03 -5.05 -11.28
C VAL A 401 -15.06 -3.54 -11.40
N ILE A 402 -14.54 -2.84 -10.39
CA ILE A 402 -14.29 -1.40 -10.53
C ILE A 402 -12.94 -1.27 -11.25
N ARG A 403 -13.00 -1.04 -12.53
CA ARG A 403 -11.87 -0.59 -13.31
C ARG A 403 -11.86 0.93 -13.26
N LEU A 404 -10.80 1.52 -12.72
CA LEU A 404 -10.48 2.89 -13.08
C LEU A 404 -9.89 2.82 -14.50
N GLU A 405 -10.73 2.98 -15.48
CA GLU A 405 -10.27 3.36 -16.79
C GLU A 405 -9.75 4.80 -16.65
N ILE A 406 -8.47 4.92 -16.38
CA ILE A 406 -7.77 6.13 -16.71
C ILE A 406 -7.64 6.04 -18.23
N GLU A 407 -8.52 6.72 -18.95
CA GLU A 407 -8.25 6.91 -20.39
C GLU A 407 -6.84 7.48 -20.49
N PRO A 408 -5.92 6.81 -21.19
CA PRO A 408 -4.59 7.35 -21.37
C PRO A 408 -4.75 8.69 -22.07
N ASP A 409 -4.27 9.77 -21.47
CA ASP A 409 -4.08 10.99 -22.20
C ASP A 409 -3.12 10.66 -23.33
N VAL A 410 -3.58 10.77 -24.59
CA VAL A 410 -2.77 10.50 -25.78
C VAL A 410 -1.48 11.36 -25.85
N ASN A 411 -1.34 12.32 -24.95
CA ASN A 411 -0.14 13.14 -24.78
C ASN A 411 0.67 12.76 -23.52
N MET A 412 0.34 11.70 -22.81
CA MET A 412 1.14 11.27 -21.66
C MET A 412 2.49 10.77 -22.13
N ASN A 413 3.51 11.59 -21.91
CA ASN A 413 4.89 11.16 -21.99
C ASN A 413 5.13 10.06 -20.93
N VAL A 414 5.95 9.08 -21.24
CA VAL A 414 6.33 7.97 -20.34
C VAL A 414 6.84 8.46 -18.99
N SER A 415 7.39 9.66 -18.92
CA SER A 415 7.78 10.37 -17.70
C SER A 415 6.60 10.73 -16.77
N SER A 416 5.36 10.67 -17.23
CA SER A 416 4.18 10.92 -16.39
C SER A 416 3.65 9.67 -15.66
N MET A 417 4.29 8.51 -15.84
CA MET A 417 3.97 7.26 -15.16
C MET A 417 4.43 7.11 -13.68
N PRO A 418 5.18 8.05 -13.05
CA PRO A 418 5.47 7.99 -11.61
C PRO A 418 4.22 7.81 -10.74
N GLN A 419 3.05 8.27 -11.16
CA GLN A 419 1.79 8.09 -10.44
C GLN A 419 1.44 6.63 -10.18
N LEU A 420 1.71 5.75 -11.13
CA LEU A 420 1.43 4.32 -10.97
C LEU A 420 2.42 3.63 -10.03
N SER A 421 3.67 4.06 -10.03
CA SER A 421 4.65 3.57 -9.07
C SER A 421 4.38 4.08 -7.65
N LEU A 422 3.89 5.29 -7.49
CA LEU A 422 3.47 5.86 -6.21
C LEU A 422 2.25 5.14 -5.63
N VAL A 423 1.23 4.88 -6.44
CA VAL A 423 0.07 4.09 -6.03
C VAL A 423 0.47 2.69 -5.55
N ARG A 424 1.47 2.07 -6.16
CA ARG A 424 2.00 0.78 -5.71
C ARG A 424 2.79 0.88 -4.42
N THR A 425 3.55 1.92 -4.26
CA THR A 425 4.31 2.16 -3.04
C THR A 425 3.37 2.25 -1.85
N VAL A 426 2.23 2.88 -2.03
CA VAL A 426 1.20 3.02 -1.00
C VAL A 426 0.54 1.69 -0.63
N ASP A 427 0.29 0.81 -1.59
CA ASP A 427 -0.25 -0.52 -1.30
C ASP A 427 0.72 -1.41 -0.49
N CYS A 428 2.00 -1.05 -0.47
CA CYS A 428 3.04 -1.67 0.37
C CYS A 428 3.27 -0.96 1.72
N TRP A 429 2.63 0.15 1.98
CA TRP A 429 2.84 1.02 3.13
C TRP A 429 2.68 0.38 4.52
N PRO A 430 1.84 -0.63 4.76
CA PRO A 430 1.80 -1.26 6.08
C PRO A 430 3.13 -1.79 6.55
N GLU A 431 4.04 -2.07 5.62
CA GLU A 431 5.36 -2.56 5.95
C GLU A 431 6.36 -1.43 6.27
N TYR A 432 6.02 -0.19 5.94
CA TYR A 432 6.84 1.01 6.21
C TYR A 432 6.53 1.69 7.55
N TRP A 433 5.51 1.28 8.24
CA TRP A 433 5.15 1.80 9.56
C TRP A 433 6.25 1.64 10.60
N ASP A 434 7.18 0.72 10.34
CA ASP A 434 8.31 0.42 11.19
C ASP A 434 9.61 1.15 10.80
N LEU A 435 9.54 2.11 9.87
CA LEU A 435 10.69 2.92 9.49
C LEU A 435 10.82 4.14 10.42
N ASN A 436 11.92 4.21 11.14
CA ASN A 436 12.36 5.42 11.81
C ASN A 436 13.43 6.09 10.97
N PRO A 437 13.24 7.28 10.44
CA PRO A 437 14.38 8.03 9.92
C PRO A 437 15.28 8.43 11.07
N VAL A 438 16.52 8.07 10.95
CA VAL A 438 17.59 8.42 11.88
C VAL A 438 18.17 9.78 11.55
N ARG A 439 17.98 10.23 10.33
CA ARG A 439 18.59 11.45 9.84
C ARG A 439 17.71 12.16 8.82
N HIS A 440 17.61 13.45 8.99
CA HIS A 440 17.01 14.35 8.03
C HIS A 440 18.01 15.50 7.78
N GLU A 441 18.44 15.66 6.56
CA GLU A 441 19.30 16.77 6.15
C GLU A 441 18.81 17.26 4.78
N GLY A 442 18.26 18.47 4.77
CA GLY A 442 17.63 18.99 3.56
C GLY A 442 16.40 18.16 3.16
N ASN A 443 16.41 17.59 1.96
CA ASN A 443 15.36 16.75 1.42
C ASN A 443 15.67 15.24 1.50
N THR A 444 16.76 14.88 2.16
CA THR A 444 17.13 13.48 2.33
C THR A 444 16.69 12.95 3.69
N TYR A 445 15.96 11.86 3.68
CA TYR A 445 15.51 11.16 4.88
C TYR A 445 16.19 9.79 4.90
N GLU A 446 17.02 9.56 5.90
CA GLU A 446 17.57 8.24 6.18
C GLU A 446 16.68 7.54 7.18
N TYR A 447 16.23 6.36 6.84
CA TYR A 447 15.33 5.57 7.65
C TYR A 447 16.07 4.42 8.31
N GLU A 448 15.96 4.35 9.63
CA GLU A 448 16.38 3.17 10.37
C GLU A 448 15.19 2.24 10.52
N PRO A 449 15.35 0.96 10.15
CA PRO A 449 14.29 0.00 10.35
C PRO A 449 14.04 -0.23 11.83
N ARG A 450 12.81 -0.15 12.25
CA ARG A 450 12.37 -0.71 13.51
C ARG A 450 12.38 -2.23 13.41
N GLY A 451 13.45 -2.87 13.93
CA GLY A 451 13.57 -4.33 13.95
C GLY A 451 13.77 -4.97 12.59
N ALA A 452 13.58 -6.27 12.49
CA ALA A 452 13.87 -7.10 11.32
C ALA A 452 12.98 -6.87 10.08
N ARG A 453 12.15 -5.83 10.07
CA ARG A 453 11.19 -5.53 9.00
C ARG A 453 11.58 -4.40 8.09
N SER A 454 12.81 -3.92 8.16
CA SER A 454 13.28 -2.94 7.20
C SER A 454 13.29 -3.56 5.81
N ARG A 455 12.41 -3.10 5.02
CA ARG A 455 12.45 -3.34 3.59
C ARG A 455 12.62 -2.02 2.89
N ASN A 456 13.75 -1.91 2.19
CA ASN A 456 14.05 -0.80 1.31
C ASN A 456 14.00 0.55 2.01
N GLY A 457 15.14 0.96 2.57
CA GLY A 457 15.30 2.34 2.99
C GLY A 457 14.91 3.25 1.85
N TYR A 458 13.88 4.07 2.05
CA TYR A 458 13.60 5.18 1.16
C TYR A 458 14.58 6.27 1.51
N THR A 459 15.54 6.51 0.64
CA THR A 459 16.29 7.74 0.62
C THR A 459 15.59 8.64 -0.39
N PHE A 460 14.98 9.71 0.06
CA PHE A 460 14.59 10.79 -0.82
C PHE A 460 15.86 11.58 -1.11
N ALA A 461 16.30 11.62 -2.36
CA ALA A 461 17.55 12.25 -2.71
C ALA A 461 17.54 13.73 -2.36
N ASP A 462 18.57 14.15 -1.62
CA ASP A 462 18.87 15.56 -1.39
C ASP A 462 19.25 16.22 -2.72
N GLY A 463 18.70 17.38 -2.95
CA GLY A 463 19.13 18.24 -4.06
C GLY A 463 18.17 18.27 -5.24
N GLU A 464 17.15 17.41 -5.26
CA GLU A 464 15.97 17.67 -6.08
C GLU A 464 15.01 18.49 -5.22
N ALA A 465 15.42 19.71 -4.91
CA ALA A 465 14.51 20.70 -4.38
C ALA A 465 13.29 20.70 -5.30
N PRO A 466 12.07 20.53 -4.76
CA PRO A 466 10.87 20.67 -5.57
C PRO A 466 10.92 22.06 -6.13
N THR A 467 11.09 22.08 -7.37
CA THR A 467 11.04 23.27 -8.16
C THR A 467 9.63 23.76 -8.09
N THR A 468 9.46 24.96 -7.67
CA THR A 468 8.20 25.68 -7.77
C THR A 468 7.92 25.87 -9.23
N CYS A 469 6.81 25.36 -9.64
CA CYS A 469 6.34 25.53 -11.00
C CYS A 469 5.71 26.91 -11.15
N LEU A 470 6.08 27.61 -12.19
CA LEU A 470 5.33 28.76 -12.68
C LEU A 470 4.04 28.26 -13.30
N VAL A 471 2.90 28.74 -12.81
CA VAL A 471 1.60 28.33 -13.29
C VAL A 471 1.10 29.37 -14.29
N ARG A 472 0.69 28.94 -15.44
CA ARG A 472 -0.15 29.73 -16.35
C ARG A 472 -1.54 29.12 -16.38
N GLN A 473 -2.53 30.00 -16.48
CA GLN A 473 -3.89 29.56 -16.73
C GLN A 473 -3.94 28.69 -17.99
N PRO A 474 -4.62 27.54 -17.98
CA PRO A 474 -4.81 26.74 -19.20
C PRO A 474 -5.43 27.61 -20.30
N ALA A 475 -4.86 27.52 -21.49
CA ALA A 475 -5.38 28.27 -22.65
C ALA A 475 -6.85 27.86 -22.91
N GLY A 476 -7.76 28.84 -22.88
CA GLY A 476 -9.19 28.62 -23.16
C GLY A 476 -10.15 28.92 -22.01
N LEU A 477 -9.65 29.22 -20.80
CA LEU A 477 -10.53 29.75 -19.75
C LEU A 477 -10.67 31.30 -19.90
N PRO A 478 -11.87 31.87 -19.64
CA PRO A 478 -12.06 33.31 -19.71
C PRO A 478 -11.12 34.02 -18.75
N ALA A 479 -10.45 35.08 -19.25
CA ALA A 479 -9.63 35.93 -18.40
C ALA A 479 -10.49 36.47 -17.26
N PHE A 480 -10.01 36.32 -16.02
CA PHE A 480 -10.62 37.01 -14.89
C PHE A 480 -10.54 38.50 -15.15
N VAL A 481 -11.69 39.15 -15.19
CA VAL A 481 -11.76 40.62 -15.26
C VAL A 481 -11.30 41.17 -13.90
N ASP A 482 -10.31 42.03 -13.91
CA ASP A 482 -9.84 42.76 -12.74
C ASP A 482 -11.05 43.37 -11.99
N GLY A 483 -11.47 42.73 -10.94
CA GLY A 483 -12.45 43.25 -10.01
C GLY A 483 -11.72 44.13 -9.01
N GLY A 484 -11.92 45.44 -9.13
CA GLY A 484 -11.41 46.37 -8.16
C GLY A 484 -11.72 45.96 -6.71
N THR A 485 -10.96 46.45 -5.77
CA THR A 485 -10.84 46.21 -4.34
C THR A 485 -12.10 46.30 -3.45
N SER A 486 -13.28 46.13 -3.96
CA SER A 486 -14.50 45.87 -3.20
C SER A 486 -14.94 44.41 -3.51
N ALA A 487 -14.88 43.54 -2.52
CA ALA A 487 -15.50 42.22 -2.63
C ALA A 487 -16.94 42.41 -3.11
N PRO A 488 -17.37 41.79 -4.22
CA PRO A 488 -18.76 41.84 -4.61
C PRO A 488 -19.60 41.29 -3.46
N ALA A 489 -20.80 41.84 -3.26
CA ALA A 489 -21.73 41.27 -2.29
C ALA A 489 -21.83 39.78 -2.56
N PRO A 490 -21.74 38.91 -1.51
CA PRO A 490 -21.75 37.48 -1.72
C PRO A 490 -23.02 37.10 -2.49
N LEU A 491 -22.83 36.28 -3.54
CA LEU A 491 -23.98 35.70 -4.24
C LEU A 491 -24.79 34.90 -3.24
N PRO A 492 -26.12 34.79 -3.39
CA PRO A 492 -26.96 33.98 -2.51
C PRO A 492 -26.46 32.53 -2.35
N PHE A 493 -25.90 32.00 -3.41
CA PHE A 493 -25.12 30.75 -3.42
C PHE A 493 -24.13 30.78 -4.57
N SER A 494 -23.04 30.03 -4.43
CA SER A 494 -22.01 29.86 -5.46
C SER A 494 -21.50 28.43 -5.45
N PHE A 495 -20.96 27.94 -6.56
CA PHE A 495 -20.43 26.60 -6.68
C PHE A 495 -19.23 26.58 -7.62
N SER A 496 -18.42 25.53 -7.47
CA SER A 496 -17.30 25.30 -8.36
C SER A 496 -17.77 24.94 -9.77
N PRO A 497 -17.11 25.43 -10.82
CA PRO A 497 -17.41 25.01 -12.18
C PRO A 497 -17.25 23.49 -12.35
N LEU A 498 -17.90 22.93 -13.37
CA LEU A 498 -17.77 21.52 -13.70
C LEU A 498 -16.31 21.15 -13.94
N PRO A 499 -15.86 19.98 -13.46
CA PRO A 499 -14.53 19.51 -13.75
C PRO A 499 -14.34 19.36 -15.27
N VAL A 500 -13.17 19.74 -15.75
CA VAL A 500 -12.77 19.51 -17.14
C VAL A 500 -12.47 18.01 -17.33
N LYS A 501 -12.35 17.59 -18.58
CA LYS A 501 -11.87 16.23 -18.92
C LYS A 501 -10.66 15.89 -18.05
N ASP A 502 -10.61 14.69 -17.48
CA ASP A 502 -9.57 14.17 -16.56
C ASP A 502 -9.65 14.65 -15.10
N GLY A 503 -10.71 15.34 -14.70
CA GLY A 503 -11.04 15.67 -13.31
C GLY A 503 -11.82 14.55 -12.60
N PRO A 504 -12.29 14.83 -11.36
CA PRO A 504 -13.19 13.94 -10.66
C PRO A 504 -14.41 13.55 -11.51
N ALA A 505 -14.79 12.27 -11.45
CA ALA A 505 -15.88 11.77 -12.25
C ALA A 505 -17.21 12.45 -11.86
N ILE A 506 -18.00 12.83 -12.86
CA ILE A 506 -19.37 13.29 -12.65
C ILE A 506 -20.23 12.07 -12.28
N SER A 507 -21.06 12.21 -11.24
CA SER A 507 -22.02 11.19 -10.89
C SER A 507 -23.31 11.38 -11.69
N ALA A 508 -23.80 10.30 -12.30
CA ALA A 508 -25.10 10.26 -12.93
C ALA A 508 -26.23 9.79 -11.96
N ASP A 509 -25.88 9.43 -10.74
CA ASP A 509 -26.79 8.84 -9.77
C ASP A 509 -27.80 9.87 -9.21
N TYR A 510 -27.39 11.14 -9.19
CA TYR A 510 -28.18 12.22 -8.63
C TYR A 510 -28.15 13.48 -9.49
N THR A 511 -29.27 14.23 -9.44
CA THR A 511 -29.33 15.64 -9.86
C THR A 511 -29.59 16.48 -8.62
N VAL A 512 -28.81 17.54 -8.45
CA VAL A 512 -28.95 18.52 -7.37
C VAL A 512 -29.17 19.90 -7.99
N GLU A 513 -30.23 20.58 -7.57
CA GLU A 513 -30.56 21.90 -8.04
C GLU A 513 -30.88 22.81 -6.85
N VAL A 514 -30.47 24.06 -6.91
CA VAL A 514 -30.60 25.02 -5.81
C VAL A 514 -31.30 26.29 -6.30
N ARG A 515 -32.16 26.86 -5.45
CA ARG A 515 -32.71 28.20 -5.62
C ARG A 515 -32.82 28.91 -4.29
N ARG A 516 -32.96 30.21 -4.30
CA ARG A 516 -33.28 30.95 -3.08
C ARG A 516 -34.69 30.60 -2.61
N VAL A 517 -34.94 30.76 -1.32
CA VAL A 517 -36.32 30.57 -0.75
C VAL A 517 -37.34 31.45 -1.43
N ASP A 518 -36.99 32.71 -1.72
CA ASP A 518 -37.89 33.71 -2.28
C ASP A 518 -38.00 33.68 -3.82
N ASP A 519 -37.21 32.88 -4.49
CA ASP A 519 -37.25 32.75 -5.96
C ASP A 519 -38.43 31.92 -6.44
N THR A 520 -38.86 32.19 -7.69
CA THR A 520 -39.93 31.45 -8.36
C THR A 520 -39.51 29.99 -8.60
N GLU A 521 -40.46 29.07 -8.70
CA GLU A 521 -40.21 27.64 -8.97
C GLU A 521 -39.49 27.37 -10.32
N SER A 522 -39.41 28.34 -11.20
CA SER A 522 -38.74 28.22 -12.50
C SER A 522 -37.26 28.55 -12.48
N SER A 523 -36.68 28.99 -11.33
CA SER A 523 -35.31 29.51 -11.20
C SER A 523 -34.29 28.53 -10.63
N TRP A 524 -34.46 27.23 -10.87
CA TRP A 524 -33.53 26.22 -10.39
C TRP A 524 -32.16 26.28 -11.09
N THR A 525 -31.10 26.31 -10.32
CA THR A 525 -29.72 26.28 -10.79
C THR A 525 -29.13 24.91 -10.50
N PRO A 526 -28.66 24.14 -11.50
CA PRO A 526 -28.05 22.85 -11.30
C PRO A 526 -26.68 23.01 -10.64
N ILE A 527 -26.43 22.19 -9.63
CA ILE A 527 -25.13 22.05 -8.95
C ILE A 527 -24.44 20.81 -9.47
N PRO A 528 -23.14 20.88 -9.81
CA PRO A 528 -22.37 19.70 -10.21
C PRO A 528 -22.38 18.63 -9.13
N VAL A 529 -22.66 17.38 -9.53
CA VAL A 529 -22.59 16.21 -8.65
C VAL A 529 -21.41 15.36 -9.07
N LEU A 530 -20.48 15.17 -8.15
CA LEU A 530 -19.25 14.42 -8.38
C LEU A 530 -19.34 13.05 -7.69
N ALA A 531 -18.63 12.07 -8.23
CA ALA A 531 -18.48 10.78 -7.59
C ALA A 531 -17.31 10.77 -6.62
N CYS A 532 -17.47 10.08 -5.49
CA CYS A 532 -16.41 9.79 -4.53
C CYS A 532 -16.38 8.30 -4.20
N ASN A 533 -15.19 7.78 -3.96
CA ASN A 533 -15.02 6.39 -3.55
C ASN A 533 -15.19 6.27 -2.03
N VAL A 534 -15.90 5.25 -1.60
CA VAL A 534 -16.18 4.94 -0.20
C VAL A 534 -16.08 3.43 0.03
N ASP A 535 -15.95 2.99 1.29
CA ASP A 535 -15.81 1.61 1.75
C ASP A 535 -14.57 0.86 1.18
N THR A 536 -13.54 0.78 2.00
CA THR A 536 -12.26 0.12 1.62
C THR A 536 -12.36 -1.40 1.47
N ARG A 537 -13.36 -2.05 2.09
CA ARG A 537 -13.53 -3.52 1.97
C ARG A 537 -14.08 -3.91 0.61
N ARG A 538 -14.91 -3.05 0.08
CA ARG A 538 -15.51 -3.18 -1.24
C ARG A 538 -15.81 -1.77 -1.74
N VAL A 539 -14.85 -1.17 -2.41
CA VAL A 539 -14.97 0.20 -2.90
C VAL A 539 -16.28 0.40 -3.66
N GLN A 540 -17.08 1.33 -3.18
CA GLN A 540 -18.35 1.74 -3.76
C GLN A 540 -18.25 3.20 -4.20
N ARG A 541 -19.15 3.63 -5.04
CA ARG A 541 -19.26 5.02 -5.48
C ARG A 541 -20.45 5.68 -4.83
N ALA A 542 -20.18 6.59 -3.92
CA ALA A 542 -21.15 7.57 -3.47
C ALA A 542 -21.07 8.85 -4.33
N ALA A 543 -21.95 9.77 -4.11
CA ALA A 543 -21.98 11.05 -4.79
C ALA A 543 -21.83 12.20 -3.79
N PHE A 544 -21.29 13.35 -4.25
CA PHE A 544 -21.35 14.57 -3.48
C PHE A 544 -21.61 15.78 -4.35
N ALA A 545 -22.34 16.76 -3.79
CA ALA A 545 -22.55 18.07 -4.35
C ALA A 545 -22.04 19.11 -3.36
N GLU A 546 -21.23 20.06 -3.83
CA GLU A 546 -20.63 21.10 -2.99
C GLU A 546 -20.97 22.49 -3.51
N PHE A 547 -21.44 23.36 -2.62
CA PHE A 547 -21.67 24.77 -2.93
C PHE A 547 -21.61 25.63 -1.66
N ASP A 548 -21.43 26.93 -1.83
CA ASP A 548 -21.46 27.93 -0.77
C ASP A 548 -22.85 28.60 -0.71
N MET A 549 -23.37 28.87 0.47
CA MET A 549 -24.62 29.61 0.65
C MET A 549 -24.44 30.79 1.62
N ALA A 550 -24.89 31.97 1.21
CA ALA A 550 -24.93 33.15 2.03
C ALA A 550 -26.32 33.44 2.64
N GLU A 551 -27.35 32.92 2.00
CA GLU A 551 -28.76 33.10 2.34
C GLU A 551 -29.48 31.75 2.34
N PRO A 552 -30.63 31.61 3.01
CA PRO A 552 -31.43 30.39 2.98
C PRO A 552 -31.77 29.93 1.56
N VAL A 553 -31.65 28.64 1.31
CA VAL A 553 -31.87 28.00 0.02
C VAL A 553 -32.84 26.81 0.08
N VAL A 554 -33.42 26.55 -1.09
CA VAL A 554 -34.19 25.31 -1.32
C VAL A 554 -33.38 24.44 -2.26
N VAL A 555 -33.16 23.19 -1.87
CA VAL A 555 -32.38 22.21 -2.64
C VAL A 555 -33.33 21.13 -3.15
N ARG A 556 -33.37 20.90 -4.45
CA ARG A 556 -34.09 19.78 -5.08
C ARG A 556 -33.11 18.67 -5.40
N ILE A 557 -33.39 17.48 -4.92
CA ILE A 557 -32.53 16.30 -5.09
C ILE A 557 -33.34 15.23 -5.81
N THR A 558 -32.86 14.78 -6.96
CA THR A 558 -33.45 13.67 -7.72
C THR A 558 -32.47 12.51 -7.73
N ASN A 559 -32.91 11.34 -7.25
CA ASN A 559 -32.20 10.07 -7.33
C ASN A 559 -32.56 9.36 -8.63
N HIS A 560 -31.57 9.03 -9.47
CA HIS A 560 -31.73 8.33 -10.75
C HIS A 560 -31.48 6.83 -10.65
N ARG A 561 -31.12 6.33 -9.49
CA ARG A 561 -30.96 4.89 -9.27
C ARG A 561 -32.31 4.19 -9.24
N ALA A 562 -32.32 2.92 -9.65
CA ALA A 562 -33.55 2.14 -9.75
C ALA A 562 -34.23 1.80 -8.40
N GLU A 563 -33.52 1.99 -7.31
CA GLU A 563 -33.98 1.73 -5.97
C GLU A 563 -34.83 2.91 -5.49
N GLN A 564 -36.13 2.82 -5.74
CA GLN A 564 -37.12 3.80 -5.27
C GLN A 564 -37.38 3.56 -3.79
N ALA A 565 -37.12 4.58 -2.99
CA ALA A 565 -37.25 4.45 -1.56
C ALA A 565 -38.54 5.04 -1.03
N ALA A 566 -39.18 4.30 -0.15
CA ALA A 566 -40.34 4.80 0.62
C ALA A 566 -39.95 5.96 1.56
N ALA A 567 -38.73 6.03 2.03
CA ALA A 567 -38.23 7.04 2.95
C ALA A 567 -36.88 7.63 2.48
N VAL A 568 -36.64 8.89 2.80
CA VAL A 568 -35.35 9.57 2.61
C VAL A 568 -34.89 10.07 3.98
N ASP A 569 -33.71 9.63 4.37
CA ASP A 569 -33.07 10.02 5.62
C ASP A 569 -32.03 11.10 5.35
N VAL A 570 -31.99 12.12 6.21
CA VAL A 570 -31.05 13.24 6.15
C VAL A 570 -30.26 13.29 7.44
N ARG A 571 -28.99 13.02 7.36
CA ARG A 571 -28.10 12.93 8.52
C ARG A 571 -26.99 14.01 8.47
N PRO A 572 -26.54 14.55 9.62
CA PRO A 572 -26.87 14.15 11.00
C PRO A 572 -28.30 14.51 11.41
N HIS A 573 -28.95 13.63 12.17
CA HIS A 573 -30.30 13.86 12.73
C HIS A 573 -30.33 15.07 13.68
N SER A 574 -29.20 15.39 14.30
CA SER A 574 -29.03 16.55 15.14
C SER A 574 -29.36 17.89 14.44
N ARG A 575 -29.38 17.90 13.11
CA ARG A 575 -29.76 19.09 12.33
C ARG A 575 -31.27 19.34 12.30
N GLY A 576 -32.07 18.34 12.65
CA GLY A 576 -33.54 18.44 12.65
C GLY A 576 -34.14 18.73 11.26
N LEU A 577 -33.45 18.28 10.20
CA LEU A 577 -33.86 18.52 8.83
C LEU A 577 -34.81 17.41 8.33
N SER A 578 -35.78 17.80 7.57
CA SER A 578 -36.71 16.87 6.92
C SER A 578 -36.86 17.21 5.45
N THR A 579 -37.22 16.22 4.65
CA THR A 579 -37.47 16.37 3.21
C THR A 579 -38.95 16.46 2.92
N GLU A 580 -39.30 17.29 1.94
CA GLU A 580 -40.62 17.31 1.29
C GLU A 580 -40.56 16.45 0.03
N ARG A 581 -41.42 15.45 -0.05
CA ARG A 581 -41.45 14.54 -1.20
C ARG A 581 -42.20 15.18 -2.38
N VAL A 582 -41.54 15.25 -3.54
CA VAL A 582 -42.16 15.69 -4.80
C VAL A 582 -42.71 14.49 -5.57
N ASN A 583 -41.95 13.40 -5.65
CA ASN A 583 -42.33 12.13 -6.28
C ASN A 583 -41.44 11.00 -5.73
N ASP A 584 -41.48 9.81 -6.32
CA ASP A 584 -40.79 8.62 -5.81
C ASP A 584 -39.23 8.75 -5.87
N SER A 585 -38.72 9.61 -6.71
CA SER A 585 -37.27 9.82 -6.86
C SER A 585 -36.79 11.21 -6.47
N THR A 586 -37.69 12.17 -6.19
CA THR A 586 -37.32 13.57 -6.00
C THR A 586 -37.81 14.09 -4.66
N VAL A 587 -36.95 14.74 -3.92
CA VAL A 587 -37.24 15.42 -2.65
C VAL A 587 -36.73 16.86 -2.68
N ILE A 588 -37.36 17.67 -1.83
CA ILE A 588 -36.95 19.06 -1.54
C ILE A 588 -36.43 19.14 -0.10
N LEU A 589 -35.29 19.77 0.08
CA LEU A 589 -34.69 20.08 1.36
C LEU A 589 -34.55 21.59 1.49
N ARG A 590 -34.92 22.15 2.66
CA ARG A 590 -34.78 23.59 2.95
C ARG A 590 -33.64 23.80 3.93
N LEU A 591 -32.65 24.60 3.55
CA LEU A 591 -31.48 24.92 4.36
C LEU A 591 -31.53 26.36 4.81
N GLN A 592 -31.42 26.59 6.12
CA GLN A 592 -31.37 27.93 6.73
C GLN A 592 -29.92 28.39 6.93
N ARG A 593 -28.98 27.47 6.96
CA ARG A 593 -27.54 27.71 7.17
C ARG A 593 -26.70 26.62 6.52
N PRO A 594 -25.40 26.86 6.33
CA PRO A 594 -24.45 25.85 5.82
C PRO A 594 -24.44 24.58 6.68
N GLU A 595 -24.46 23.41 6.05
CA GLU A 595 -24.46 22.09 6.70
C GLU A 595 -23.75 21.05 5.83
N TYR A 596 -23.13 20.07 6.46
CA TYR A 596 -22.58 18.89 5.81
C TYR A 596 -23.49 17.69 6.11
N LEU A 597 -24.08 17.14 5.06
CA LEU A 597 -25.19 16.20 5.18
C LEU A 597 -24.95 14.91 4.35
N SER A 598 -25.48 13.82 4.83
CA SER A 598 -25.74 12.60 4.07
C SER A 598 -27.22 12.55 3.74
N VAL A 599 -27.58 12.32 2.48
CA VAL A 599 -28.97 12.12 2.03
C VAL A 599 -29.08 10.68 1.52
N GLU A 600 -29.86 9.87 2.23
CA GLU A 600 -29.93 8.43 2.07
C GLU A 600 -31.34 8.01 1.62
N PHE A 601 -31.49 7.60 0.36
CA PHE A 601 -32.74 7.07 -0.18
C PHE A 601 -32.87 5.59 0.22
N GLY A 602 -33.90 5.25 1.00
CA GLY A 602 -34.13 3.90 1.48
C GLY A 602 -33.12 3.35 2.45
N GLY A 603 -32.36 4.21 3.12
CA GLY A 603 -31.28 3.82 4.02
C GLY A 603 -30.00 3.35 3.30
N GLU A 604 -29.88 3.64 1.98
CA GLU A 604 -28.69 3.32 1.21
C GLU A 604 -27.51 4.23 1.59
N ARG A 605 -26.45 3.65 2.12
CA ARG A 605 -25.30 4.35 2.70
C ARG A 605 -24.04 4.30 1.85
N LEU A 606 -23.99 3.45 0.85
CA LEU A 606 -22.80 3.26 0.02
C LEU A 606 -22.88 4.02 -1.31
N HIS A 607 -24.11 4.30 -1.73
CA HIS A 607 -24.40 5.07 -2.96
C HIS A 607 -25.26 6.30 -2.66
N ASN A 608 -25.12 6.83 -1.46
CA ASN A 608 -25.82 8.03 -0.99
C ASN A 608 -25.26 9.31 -1.61
N LEU A 609 -26.00 10.39 -1.43
CA LEU A 609 -25.53 11.73 -1.77
C LEU A 609 -25.01 12.45 -0.53
N HIS A 610 -23.80 12.95 -0.59
CA HIS A 610 -23.27 13.91 0.37
C HIS A 610 -23.54 15.34 -0.11
N LEU A 611 -24.27 16.10 0.65
CA LEU A 611 -24.55 17.51 0.36
C LEU A 611 -23.68 18.38 1.25
N LEU A 612 -22.66 18.99 0.65
CA LEU A 612 -21.61 19.72 1.34
C LEU A 612 -21.82 21.22 1.14
N VAL A 613 -22.56 21.84 2.04
CA VAL A 613 -22.92 23.25 1.93
C VAL A 613 -22.04 24.08 2.86
N ASN A 614 -21.24 24.95 2.27
CA ASN A 614 -20.27 25.78 2.98
C ASN A 614 -20.82 27.19 3.26
N ALA A 615 -20.23 27.86 4.25
CA ALA A 615 -20.33 29.32 4.33
C ALA A 615 -19.50 29.98 3.19
N PRO A 616 -19.87 31.14 2.71
CA PRO A 616 -19.14 31.82 1.65
C PRO A 616 -17.67 32.06 2.01
N LEU A 617 -16.80 31.99 1.01
CA LEU A 617 -15.41 32.39 1.18
C LEU A 617 -15.36 33.88 1.59
N THR A 618 -14.62 34.17 2.66
CA THR A 618 -14.41 35.52 3.14
C THR A 618 -13.19 36.20 2.53
N GLU A 619 -12.37 35.45 1.82
CA GLU A 619 -11.11 35.85 1.25
C GLU A 619 -10.96 35.31 -0.17
N HIS A 620 -10.58 36.18 -1.09
CA HIS A 620 -10.35 35.83 -2.50
C HIS A 620 -8.99 36.35 -2.92
N HIS A 621 -8.26 35.56 -3.65
CA HIS A 621 -6.96 35.87 -4.22
C HIS A 621 -6.98 35.81 -5.72
N THR A 622 -6.09 36.56 -6.37
CA THR A 622 -5.92 36.58 -7.81
C THR A 622 -4.45 36.34 -8.18
N PRO A 623 -4.17 35.82 -9.38
CA PRO A 623 -2.79 35.63 -9.82
C PRO A 623 -2.03 36.95 -10.05
N ALA A 624 -2.71 38.10 -10.09
CA ALA A 624 -2.08 39.41 -10.26
C ALA A 624 -1.51 40.00 -8.97
N GLU A 625 -1.67 39.34 -7.83
CA GLU A 625 -1.14 39.82 -6.56
C GLU A 625 0.40 39.87 -6.56
N PRO A 626 1.02 40.84 -5.83
CA PRO A 626 2.48 40.92 -5.75
C PRO A 626 3.09 39.59 -5.24
N LYS A 627 4.11 39.07 -5.95
CA LYS A 627 4.79 37.80 -5.64
C LYS A 627 3.87 36.58 -5.70
N ALA A 628 2.74 36.69 -6.44
CA ALA A 628 1.96 35.50 -6.77
C ALA A 628 2.69 34.63 -7.76
N ILE A 629 2.55 33.33 -7.55
CA ILE A 629 2.95 32.28 -8.50
C ILE A 629 1.67 31.69 -9.05
N ASP A 630 1.46 31.88 -10.33
CA ASP A 630 0.45 31.19 -11.08
C ASP A 630 0.96 29.78 -11.42
N TRP A 631 0.24 28.74 -10.99
CA TRP A 631 0.68 27.39 -11.24
C TRP A 631 0.49 26.98 -12.70
N VAL A 632 1.58 26.72 -13.42
CA VAL A 632 1.60 26.11 -14.76
C VAL A 632 2.13 24.69 -14.63
N ALA A 633 1.51 23.72 -15.29
CA ALA A 633 2.08 22.37 -15.39
C ALA A 633 3.55 22.46 -15.81
N PRO A 634 4.48 21.84 -15.07
CA PRO A 634 5.89 22.12 -15.21
C PRO A 634 6.43 21.81 -16.60
N ASN A 635 7.16 22.76 -17.16
CA ASN A 635 8.26 22.45 -18.05
C ASN A 635 9.47 22.14 -17.16
N SER A 636 10.32 21.22 -17.55
CA SER A 636 11.45 20.62 -16.87
C SER A 636 12.55 21.55 -16.31
N GLN A 637 12.28 22.78 -15.97
CA GLN A 637 13.22 23.80 -15.47
C GLN A 637 12.64 24.63 -14.33
N ASP A 638 11.92 24.00 -13.45
CA ASP A 638 11.21 24.71 -12.41
C ASP A 638 12.11 25.19 -11.30
N VAL A 639 11.98 26.45 -10.97
CA VAL A 639 12.76 27.14 -9.96
C VAL A 639 11.88 27.36 -8.74
N PHE A 640 12.36 26.91 -7.57
CA PHE A 640 11.81 27.36 -6.29
C PHE A 640 11.96 28.89 -6.23
N VAL A 641 10.84 29.61 -6.25
CA VAL A 641 10.83 31.04 -6.06
C VAL A 641 10.86 31.31 -4.56
N GLU A 642 12.05 31.48 -4.04
CA GLU A 642 12.24 31.94 -2.68
C GLU A 642 11.47 33.26 -2.46
N GLY A 643 10.60 33.27 -1.44
CA GLY A 643 9.79 34.45 -1.11
C GLY A 643 8.47 34.57 -1.86
N ALA A 644 7.95 33.50 -2.47
CA ALA A 644 6.55 33.47 -2.92
C ALA A 644 5.61 33.78 -1.75
N ARG A 645 4.64 34.67 -1.98
CA ARG A 645 3.61 35.05 -1.01
C ARG A 645 2.27 34.39 -1.29
N LEU A 646 2.02 34.05 -2.52
CA LEU A 646 0.81 33.40 -3.00
C LEU A 646 1.15 32.35 -4.03
N ILE A 647 0.62 31.12 -3.85
CA ILE A 647 0.56 30.09 -4.88
C ILE A 647 -0.91 29.98 -5.27
N TYR A 648 -1.25 30.37 -6.48
CA TYR A 648 -2.61 30.43 -6.96
C TYR A 648 -2.90 29.27 -7.95
N PHE A 649 -3.87 28.44 -7.60
CA PHE A 649 -4.42 27.44 -8.50
C PHE A 649 -5.78 27.93 -9.03
N GLY A 650 -5.84 28.30 -10.30
CA GLY A 650 -7.08 28.67 -10.98
C GLY A 650 -7.97 27.48 -11.28
N PRO A 651 -9.21 27.71 -11.77
CA PRO A 651 -10.08 26.64 -12.24
C PRO A 651 -9.39 25.76 -13.30
N GLY A 652 -9.52 24.45 -13.19
CA GLY A 652 -8.91 23.48 -14.10
C GLY A 652 -8.05 22.45 -13.38
N ILE A 653 -7.43 21.55 -14.17
CA ILE A 653 -6.60 20.47 -13.64
C ILE A 653 -5.14 20.91 -13.59
N HIS A 654 -4.56 20.83 -12.41
CA HIS A 654 -3.17 21.14 -12.15
C HIS A 654 -2.45 19.83 -11.78
N LYS A 655 -1.66 19.33 -12.73
CA LYS A 655 -0.87 18.12 -12.58
C LYS A 655 0.59 18.47 -12.75
N PRO A 656 1.38 18.50 -11.67
CA PRO A 656 2.81 18.71 -11.79
C PRO A 656 3.43 17.61 -12.65
N LYS A 657 4.10 18.00 -13.75
CA LYS A 657 4.94 17.08 -14.51
C LYS A 657 6.33 17.10 -13.87
N ASP A 658 6.98 15.95 -13.86
CA ASP A 658 8.40 15.83 -13.51
C ASP A 658 8.77 16.16 -12.04
N LEU A 659 7.81 16.29 -11.13
CA LEU A 659 8.10 16.30 -9.70
C LEU A 659 8.33 14.87 -9.20
N PRO A 660 9.44 14.59 -8.51
CA PRO A 660 9.81 13.20 -8.13
C PRO A 660 8.77 12.46 -7.28
N SER A 661 7.84 13.17 -6.66
CA SER A 661 6.82 12.57 -5.78
C SER A 661 5.48 13.31 -5.85
N GLU A 662 5.22 14.08 -6.89
CA GLU A 662 4.04 14.96 -6.97
C GLU A 662 3.92 15.90 -5.76
N GLU A 663 5.06 16.39 -5.26
CA GLU A 663 5.17 17.21 -4.07
C GLU A 663 5.26 18.69 -4.41
N ILE A 664 4.46 19.51 -3.72
CA ILE A 664 4.56 20.97 -3.77
C ILE A 664 4.98 21.44 -2.40
N LYS A 665 6.23 21.85 -2.24
CA LYS A 665 6.71 22.44 -0.99
C LYS A 665 6.31 23.90 -0.88
N ILE A 666 5.75 24.26 0.27
CA ILE A 666 5.19 25.58 0.52
C ILE A 666 6.14 26.34 1.45
N PRO A 667 6.64 27.51 1.01
CA PRO A 667 7.55 28.29 1.83
C PRO A 667 6.83 29.00 2.98
N SER A 668 7.59 29.49 3.96
CA SER A 668 7.07 30.31 5.03
C SER A 668 6.42 31.61 4.51
N ASN A 669 5.42 32.10 5.23
CA ASN A 669 4.65 33.32 4.91
C ASN A 669 3.95 33.26 3.55
N CYS A 670 3.49 32.10 3.16
CA CYS A 670 2.84 31.84 1.88
C CYS A 670 1.38 31.44 2.05
N THR A 671 0.53 31.95 1.19
CA THR A 671 -0.85 31.47 1.01
C THR A 671 -0.92 30.61 -0.24
N VAL A 672 -1.49 29.42 -0.11
CA VAL A 672 -1.89 28.56 -1.24
C VAL A 672 -3.39 28.74 -1.41
N TYR A 673 -3.80 29.28 -2.53
CA TYR A 673 -5.21 29.49 -2.84
C TYR A 673 -5.67 28.54 -3.93
N LEU A 674 -6.58 27.64 -3.59
CA LEU A 674 -7.23 26.75 -4.54
C LEU A 674 -8.58 27.38 -4.92
N ALA A 675 -8.64 28.03 -6.06
CA ALA A 675 -9.86 28.69 -6.52
C ALA A 675 -11.00 27.66 -6.72
N PRO A 676 -12.28 28.08 -6.67
CA PRO A 676 -13.39 27.22 -7.04
C PRO A 676 -13.17 26.59 -8.42
N GLY A 677 -13.25 25.26 -8.52
CA GLY A 677 -12.97 24.52 -9.74
C GLY A 677 -11.51 24.16 -9.99
N ALA A 678 -10.58 24.54 -9.11
CA ALA A 678 -9.21 24.04 -9.15
C ALA A 678 -9.16 22.57 -8.71
N ILE A 679 -8.50 21.73 -9.49
CA ILE A 679 -8.27 20.31 -9.21
C ILE A 679 -6.77 20.07 -9.23
N VAL A 680 -6.19 19.83 -8.06
CA VAL A 680 -4.74 19.69 -7.90
C VAL A 680 -4.40 18.22 -7.64
N LYS A 681 -3.61 17.64 -8.54
CA LYS A 681 -3.12 16.26 -8.44
C LYS A 681 -1.71 16.24 -7.89
N ALA A 682 -1.57 16.68 -6.65
CA ALA A 682 -0.32 16.71 -5.91
C ALA A 682 -0.58 16.73 -4.42
N ARG A 683 0.43 16.39 -3.63
CA ARG A 683 0.43 16.63 -2.19
C ARG A 683 1.06 17.98 -1.86
N LEU A 684 0.54 18.64 -0.85
CA LEU A 684 1.03 19.95 -0.39
C LEU A 684 1.88 19.73 0.87
N ILE A 685 3.14 20.16 0.83
CA ILE A 685 4.10 19.93 1.91
C ILE A 685 4.48 21.26 2.58
N VAL A 686 4.15 21.37 3.86
CA VAL A 686 4.54 22.44 4.75
C VAL A 686 5.59 21.85 5.70
N ASP A 687 6.86 21.92 5.33
CA ASP A 687 7.96 21.39 6.12
C ASP A 687 8.89 22.52 6.59
N ARG A 688 9.13 22.63 7.90
CA ARG A 688 9.94 23.68 8.53
C ARG A 688 9.55 25.09 8.09
N ALA A 689 8.24 25.32 7.93
CA ALA A 689 7.69 26.58 7.48
C ALA A 689 6.79 27.22 8.55
N GLU A 690 6.70 28.53 8.51
CA GLU A 690 5.88 29.31 9.42
C GLU A 690 4.89 30.18 8.67
N ASN A 691 3.72 30.42 9.28
CA ASN A 691 2.69 31.31 8.75
C ASN A 691 2.21 30.90 7.35
N VAL A 692 1.83 29.65 7.20
CA VAL A 692 1.34 29.09 5.94
C VAL A 692 -0.18 28.97 5.98
N ARG A 693 -0.81 29.31 4.87
CA ARG A 693 -2.26 29.19 4.70
C ARG A 693 -2.57 28.43 3.42
N ILE A 694 -3.41 27.42 3.52
CA ILE A 694 -3.91 26.63 2.38
C ILE A 694 -5.43 26.80 2.40
N ILE A 695 -5.96 27.57 1.49
CA ILE A 695 -7.36 27.99 1.55
C ILE A 695 -8.06 27.93 0.19
N GLY A 696 -9.38 27.85 0.19
CA GLY A 696 -10.18 27.93 -1.04
C GLY A 696 -11.30 26.88 -1.13
N ARG A 697 -11.72 26.56 -2.36
CA ARG A 697 -12.78 25.58 -2.70
C ARG A 697 -12.31 24.59 -3.76
N GLY A 698 -11.00 24.46 -3.93
CA GLY A 698 -10.45 23.47 -4.85
C GLY A 698 -10.39 22.07 -4.25
N ILE A 699 -10.07 21.12 -5.09
CA ILE A 699 -10.00 19.70 -4.79
C ILE A 699 -8.55 19.23 -4.91
N LEU A 700 -8.04 18.57 -3.88
CA LEU A 700 -6.86 17.70 -4.00
C LEU A 700 -7.34 16.32 -4.43
N ASP A 701 -7.00 15.90 -5.65
CA ASP A 701 -7.53 14.69 -6.26
C ASP A 701 -6.47 13.61 -6.38
N HIS A 702 -6.68 12.46 -5.72
CA HIS A 702 -5.79 11.31 -5.65
C HIS A 702 -4.34 11.62 -5.19
N PRO A 703 -4.12 12.49 -4.20
CA PRO A 703 -2.76 12.70 -3.70
C PRO A 703 -2.26 11.43 -2.97
N LEU A 704 -0.94 11.26 -2.91
CA LEU A 704 -0.34 10.22 -2.05
C LEU A 704 -0.75 10.42 -0.58
N ARG A 705 -0.54 11.63 -0.07
CA ARG A 705 -1.16 12.22 1.12
C ARG A 705 -1.68 13.59 0.70
N GLY A 706 -2.73 14.06 1.34
CA GLY A 706 -3.28 15.37 0.96
C GLY A 706 -2.34 16.50 1.33
N ILE A 707 -2.18 16.73 2.61
CA ILE A 707 -1.36 17.82 3.17
C ILE A 707 -0.46 17.28 4.27
N GLU A 708 0.83 17.57 4.18
CA GLU A 708 1.81 17.23 5.20
C GLU A 708 2.31 18.49 5.91
N ILE A 709 2.20 18.53 7.24
CA ILE A 709 2.57 19.69 8.09
C ILE A 709 3.62 19.19 9.09
N THR A 710 4.90 19.47 8.81
CA THR A 710 6.00 18.87 9.57
C THR A 710 6.96 19.92 10.07
N TYR A 711 7.32 19.87 11.36
CA TYR A 711 8.22 20.82 12.02
C TYR A 711 7.86 22.29 11.76
N SER A 712 6.56 22.57 11.66
CA SER A 712 6.02 23.85 11.18
C SER A 712 5.17 24.54 12.22
N LYS A 713 4.95 25.86 12.06
CA LYS A 713 4.19 26.67 13.00
C LYS A 713 3.19 27.58 12.28
N ASN A 714 2.06 27.85 12.96
CA ASN A 714 1.03 28.76 12.47
C ASN A 714 0.52 28.38 11.08
N VAL A 715 -0.04 27.18 10.96
CA VAL A 715 -0.56 26.65 9.70
C VAL A 715 -2.07 26.61 9.71
N LEU A 716 -2.69 27.22 8.71
CA LEU A 716 -4.14 27.19 8.49
C LEU A 716 -4.45 26.40 7.22
N VAL A 717 -5.36 25.43 7.33
CA VAL A 717 -6.00 24.78 6.18
C VAL A 717 -7.50 25.01 6.27
N ASP A 718 -8.10 25.60 5.22
CA ASP A 718 -9.51 26.02 5.26
C ASP A 718 -10.23 25.80 3.93
N GLY A 719 -11.30 25.02 3.95
CA GLY A 719 -12.33 25.00 2.93
C GLY A 719 -12.13 24.04 1.76
N ILE A 720 -11.02 23.33 1.69
CA ILE A 720 -10.69 22.44 0.57
C ILE A 720 -11.35 21.06 0.70
N THR A 721 -11.45 20.37 -0.43
CA THR A 721 -11.91 18.96 -0.50
C THR A 721 -10.77 18.04 -0.92
N VAL A 722 -10.60 16.91 -0.23
CA VAL A 722 -9.58 15.91 -0.57
C VAL A 722 -10.29 14.63 -1.02
N LEU A 723 -10.02 14.20 -2.25
CA LEU A 723 -10.63 13.01 -2.84
C LEU A 723 -9.60 11.89 -3.02
N ASN A 724 -9.98 10.69 -2.56
CA ASN A 724 -9.25 9.46 -2.80
C ASN A 724 -7.74 9.55 -2.48
N PRO A 725 -7.34 10.15 -1.35
CA PRO A 725 -5.95 10.12 -0.96
C PRO A 725 -5.49 8.67 -0.82
N ALA A 726 -4.28 8.40 -1.23
CA ALA A 726 -3.76 7.05 -1.17
C ALA A 726 -3.30 6.68 0.25
N HIS A 727 -3.14 7.66 1.13
CA HIS A 727 -2.84 7.55 2.54
C HIS A 727 -3.58 8.68 3.30
N TYR A 728 -3.04 9.28 4.33
CA TYR A 728 -3.71 10.28 5.16
C TYR A 728 -4.20 11.52 4.38
N THR A 729 -5.34 12.05 4.77
CA THR A 729 -5.86 13.33 4.26
C THR A 729 -5.00 14.50 4.71
N VAL A 730 -4.74 14.60 6.01
CA VAL A 730 -3.79 15.54 6.62
C VAL A 730 -2.87 14.76 7.56
N PHE A 731 -1.61 15.07 7.47
CA PHE A 731 -0.57 14.49 8.28
C PHE A 731 0.20 15.59 9.00
N GLY A 732 0.31 15.51 10.31
CA GLY A 732 1.07 16.45 11.14
C GLY A 732 2.19 15.75 11.90
N GLY A 733 3.37 16.38 11.96
CA GLY A 733 4.50 15.87 12.73
C GLY A 733 5.29 16.98 13.39
N GLN A 734 5.46 16.93 14.73
CA GLN A 734 6.20 17.92 15.54
C GLN A 734 5.94 19.38 15.14
N SER A 735 4.66 19.72 14.99
CA SER A 735 4.20 21.03 14.54
C SER A 735 3.27 21.69 15.57
N GLU A 736 3.18 23.01 15.56
CA GLU A 736 2.38 23.73 16.54
C GLU A 736 1.53 24.85 15.92
N ASN A 737 0.43 25.21 16.58
CA ASN A 737 -0.54 26.22 16.12
C ASN A 737 -1.12 25.85 14.76
N ILE A 738 -1.73 24.67 14.66
CA ILE A 738 -2.36 24.18 13.45
C ILE A 738 -3.87 24.40 13.54
N THR A 739 -4.46 24.95 12.49
CA THR A 739 -5.92 25.05 12.35
C THR A 739 -6.37 24.35 11.08
N LEU A 740 -7.22 23.33 11.24
CA LEU A 740 -7.83 22.56 10.15
C LEU A 740 -9.35 22.81 10.22
N ARG A 741 -9.91 23.48 9.24
CA ARG A 741 -11.34 23.77 9.27
C ARG A 741 -12.02 23.67 7.91
N ASN A 742 -13.29 23.34 7.92
CA ASN A 742 -14.12 23.23 6.71
C ASN A 742 -13.53 22.26 5.66
N ILE A 743 -12.73 21.27 6.08
CA ILE A 743 -12.12 20.28 5.19
C ILE A 743 -13.11 19.13 4.97
N LYS A 744 -13.25 18.70 3.73
CA LYS A 744 -14.03 17.52 3.38
C LYS A 744 -13.09 16.47 2.82
N SER A 745 -13.25 15.22 3.28
CA SER A 745 -12.44 14.10 2.79
C SER A 745 -13.27 12.86 2.49
N PHE A 746 -12.93 12.24 1.37
CA PHE A 746 -13.47 10.93 0.98
C PHE A 746 -12.33 10.00 0.62
N SER A 747 -12.20 8.91 1.34
CA SER A 747 -11.16 7.93 1.08
C SER A 747 -11.69 6.49 1.12
N ALA A 748 -11.11 5.62 0.29
CA ALA A 748 -11.52 4.21 0.18
C ALA A 748 -10.33 3.25 0.09
N ARG A 749 -9.12 3.71 0.39
CA ARG A 749 -7.94 2.87 0.45
C ARG A 749 -7.61 2.47 1.88
N SER A 750 -7.01 1.30 2.06
CA SER A 750 -6.50 0.90 3.38
C SER A 750 -5.52 1.96 3.89
N TRP A 751 -5.62 2.30 5.19
CA TRP A 751 -4.81 3.32 5.86
C TRP A 751 -4.93 4.74 5.28
N SER A 752 -6.02 5.04 4.60
CA SER A 752 -6.37 6.41 4.23
C SER A 752 -7.21 7.05 5.32
N ASP A 753 -6.53 7.40 6.40
CA ASP A 753 -7.11 8.07 7.55
C ASP A 753 -7.47 9.53 7.22
N GLY A 754 -8.21 10.15 8.09
CA GLY A 754 -8.48 11.57 8.02
C GLY A 754 -7.27 12.41 8.44
N PHE A 755 -7.19 12.75 9.73
CA PHE A 755 -6.12 13.58 10.25
C PHE A 755 -5.27 12.80 11.24
N ASP A 756 -4.02 12.52 10.87
CA ASP A 756 -3.00 11.89 11.71
C ASP A 756 -2.01 12.92 12.24
N LEU A 757 -2.02 13.15 13.53
CA LEU A 757 -1.24 14.21 14.18
C LEU A 757 -0.29 13.60 15.22
N MET A 758 1.00 13.75 14.97
CA MET A 758 2.09 13.11 15.74
C MET A 758 2.95 14.15 16.42
N CYS A 759 3.03 14.13 17.74
CA CYS A 759 3.81 15.10 18.51
C CYS A 759 3.46 16.55 18.17
N CYS A 760 2.18 16.84 17.93
CA CYS A 760 1.67 18.17 17.60
C CYS A 760 1.12 18.88 18.84
N ARG A 761 1.09 20.23 18.80
CA ARG A 761 0.62 21.07 19.90
C ARG A 761 -0.25 22.21 19.41
N HIS A 762 -1.22 22.61 20.24
CA HIS A 762 -2.13 23.73 19.94
C HIS A 762 -2.85 23.54 18.61
N VAL A 763 -3.58 22.45 18.50
CA VAL A 763 -4.29 22.08 17.27
C VAL A 763 -5.78 22.35 17.40
N ARG A 764 -6.35 23.01 16.40
CA ARG A 764 -7.79 23.25 16.28
C ARG A 764 -8.33 22.57 15.03
N VAL A 765 -9.35 21.71 15.19
CA VAL A 765 -10.07 21.06 14.10
C VAL A 765 -11.54 21.44 14.19
N GLU A 766 -12.06 22.05 13.16
CA GLU A 766 -13.38 22.66 13.22
C GLU A 766 -14.20 22.43 11.96
N ASN A 767 -15.46 22.00 12.12
CA ASN A 767 -16.43 21.90 11.03
C ASN A 767 -15.90 21.12 9.82
N CYS A 768 -15.32 19.94 10.05
CA CYS A 768 -14.82 19.06 8.98
C CYS A 768 -15.77 17.89 8.73
N PHE A 769 -15.83 17.43 7.48
CA PHE A 769 -16.56 16.22 7.09
C PHE A 769 -15.56 15.14 6.65
N LEU A 770 -15.45 14.08 7.43
CA LEU A 770 -14.48 13.02 7.19
C LEU A 770 -15.19 11.69 6.99
N ARG A 771 -15.27 11.23 5.73
CA ARG A 771 -15.64 9.85 5.39
C ARG A 771 -14.41 9.11 4.93
N THR A 772 -13.84 8.33 5.83
CA THR A 772 -12.52 7.75 5.67
C THR A 772 -12.55 6.23 5.65
N SER A 773 -11.58 5.64 5.01
CA SER A 773 -11.42 4.19 4.99
C SER A 773 -10.85 3.62 6.28
N ASP A 774 -10.18 4.45 7.08
CA ASP A 774 -9.57 4.11 8.36
C ASP A 774 -9.93 5.20 9.39
N ASP A 775 -9.10 5.47 10.42
CA ASP A 775 -9.43 6.44 11.47
C ASP A 775 -9.76 7.83 10.92
N CYS A 776 -10.83 8.51 11.41
CA CYS A 776 -11.10 9.88 11.00
C CYS A 776 -10.13 10.87 11.67
N ILE A 777 -9.86 10.70 12.95
CA ILE A 777 -8.88 11.44 13.74
C ILE A 777 -7.97 10.45 14.45
N ALA A 778 -6.67 10.61 14.27
CA ALA A 778 -5.66 9.83 14.96
C ALA A 778 -4.62 10.76 15.61
N LEU A 779 -4.49 10.67 16.93
CA LEU A 779 -3.56 11.49 17.72
C LEU A 779 -2.49 10.59 18.33
N TYR A 780 -1.24 10.85 18.01
CA TYR A 780 -0.12 10.04 18.44
C TYR A 780 0.97 10.87 19.11
N ASN A 781 1.76 10.23 19.97
CA ASN A 781 3.09 10.70 20.36
C ASN A 781 4.13 10.19 19.35
N HIS A 782 5.26 9.69 19.79
CA HIS A 782 6.31 9.20 18.91
C HIS A 782 5.78 8.21 17.86
N ARG A 783 5.97 8.58 16.62
CA ARG A 783 5.75 7.68 15.48
C ARG A 783 6.71 8.04 14.37
N TRP A 784 7.27 7.04 13.72
CA TRP A 784 8.32 7.21 12.72
C TRP A 784 9.51 7.97 13.29
N TRP A 785 9.76 9.18 12.82
CA TRP A 785 10.85 10.08 13.25
C TRP A 785 10.38 11.27 14.09
N TYR A 786 9.08 11.37 14.30
CA TYR A 786 8.53 12.38 15.20
C TYR A 786 8.55 11.83 16.61
N TRP A 787 9.01 12.64 17.53
CA TRP A 787 9.20 12.29 18.92
C TRP A 787 8.77 13.42 19.85
N GLY A 788 8.42 13.07 21.04
CA GLY A 788 7.92 13.99 22.07
C GLY A 788 6.43 13.82 22.32
N GLY A 789 5.93 14.58 23.29
CA GLY A 789 4.52 14.57 23.66
C GLY A 789 3.64 15.40 22.72
N SER A 790 2.35 15.17 22.85
CA SER A 790 1.29 15.89 22.15
C SER A 790 0.40 16.62 23.15
N GLU A 791 -0.02 17.86 22.88
CA GLU A 791 -0.84 18.61 23.83
C GLU A 791 -1.77 19.64 23.16
N ASP A 792 -2.88 19.95 23.84
CA ASP A 792 -3.86 20.98 23.50
C ASP A 792 -4.49 20.80 22.12
N PHE A 793 -5.42 19.87 22.05
CA PHE A 793 -6.26 19.63 20.88
C PHE A 793 -7.70 20.02 21.17
N ASP A 794 -8.30 20.82 20.28
CA ASP A 794 -9.70 21.18 20.32
C ASP A 794 -10.35 20.80 18.99
N ILE A 795 -11.23 19.80 19.00
CA ILE A 795 -11.86 19.21 17.84
C ILE A 795 -13.35 19.34 17.97
N SER A 796 -13.98 20.12 17.09
CA SER A 796 -15.39 20.48 17.28
C SER A 796 -16.18 20.57 15.97
N ARG A 797 -17.49 20.36 16.08
CA ARG A 797 -18.48 20.49 15.01
C ARG A 797 -18.18 19.65 13.76
N CYS A 798 -17.46 18.54 13.94
CA CYS A 798 -17.08 17.64 12.86
C CYS A 798 -18.13 16.56 12.65
N VAL A 799 -18.19 16.06 11.42
CA VAL A 799 -18.99 14.90 11.04
C VAL A 799 -18.06 13.78 10.65
N PHE A 800 -18.13 12.65 11.37
CA PHE A 800 -17.25 11.51 11.19
C PHE A 800 -18.00 10.29 10.63
N TRP A 801 -17.39 9.66 9.65
CA TRP A 801 -17.87 8.42 9.08
C TRP A 801 -16.68 7.51 8.69
N PRO A 802 -16.09 6.78 9.63
CA PRO A 802 -15.09 5.78 9.31
C PRO A 802 -15.76 4.55 8.68
N ASP A 803 -15.34 4.16 7.50
CA ASP A 803 -15.89 2.96 6.86
C ASP A 803 -15.32 1.66 7.49
N VAL A 804 -14.20 1.72 8.22
CA VAL A 804 -13.59 0.54 8.86
C VAL A 804 -13.20 0.76 10.32
N ALA A 805 -12.36 1.73 10.65
CA ALA A 805 -11.73 1.85 11.96
C ALA A 805 -12.48 2.80 12.93
N HIS A 806 -11.81 3.82 13.47
CA HIS A 806 -12.37 4.64 14.53
C HIS A 806 -12.74 6.05 14.02
N PRO A 807 -13.84 6.64 14.50
CA PRO A 807 -14.02 8.09 14.39
C PRO A 807 -12.89 8.86 15.09
N VAL A 808 -12.44 8.36 16.25
CA VAL A 808 -11.33 8.92 17.02
C VAL A 808 -10.48 7.81 17.60
N ASN A 809 -9.17 7.88 17.37
CA ASN A 809 -8.17 6.98 17.94
C ASN A 809 -7.04 7.80 18.58
N ILE A 810 -6.80 7.65 19.87
CA ILE A 810 -5.77 8.37 20.62
C ILE A 810 -4.75 7.38 21.15
N GLY A 811 -3.45 7.66 20.95
CA GLY A 811 -2.36 6.85 21.45
C GLY A 811 -1.83 5.86 20.42
N THR A 812 -1.83 4.55 20.68
CA THR A 812 -1.28 3.46 19.86
C THR A 812 0.24 3.49 19.78
N HIS A 813 0.84 4.59 19.31
CA HIS A 813 2.28 4.75 19.10
C HIS A 813 2.92 5.68 20.12
N GLY A 814 4.12 5.32 20.59
CA GLY A 814 4.93 6.08 21.55
C GLY A 814 6.40 5.71 21.46
N ASP A 815 7.24 6.21 22.38
CA ASP A 815 8.66 5.86 22.45
C ASP A 815 8.93 4.81 23.52
N ASP A 816 9.19 3.59 23.10
CA ASP A 816 9.57 2.48 24.00
C ASP A 816 10.91 2.71 24.73
N ARG A 817 11.69 3.68 24.30
CA ARG A 817 12.99 4.06 24.86
C ARG A 817 12.90 5.21 25.87
N ALA A 818 11.76 5.89 25.93
CA ALA A 818 11.53 6.97 26.89
C ALA A 818 11.22 6.39 28.28
N PRO A 819 12.13 6.42 29.28
CA PRO A 819 11.94 5.73 30.55
C PRO A 819 10.76 6.25 31.38
N GLN A 820 10.29 7.46 31.08
CA GLN A 820 9.16 8.12 31.76
C GLN A 820 7.92 8.20 30.89
N GLY A 821 7.98 7.62 29.66
CA GLY A 821 6.92 7.75 28.67
C GLY A 821 6.81 9.14 28.05
N GLU A 822 6.04 9.24 26.98
CA GLU A 822 5.66 10.51 26.36
C GLU A 822 4.22 10.83 26.72
N VAL A 823 3.93 12.12 27.01
CA VAL A 823 2.61 12.56 27.47
C VAL A 823 1.79 13.06 26.28
N LEU A 824 0.56 12.57 26.17
CA LEU A 824 -0.50 13.11 25.33
C LEU A 824 -1.60 13.63 26.23
N SER A 825 -1.91 14.93 26.17
CA SER A 825 -2.85 15.54 27.11
C SER A 825 -3.58 16.77 26.55
N GLY A 826 -4.64 17.20 27.26
CA GLY A 826 -5.41 18.38 26.89
C GLY A 826 -6.23 18.20 25.62
N VAL A 827 -6.87 17.04 25.44
CA VAL A 827 -7.67 16.74 24.26
C VAL A 827 -9.15 16.99 24.56
N ARG A 828 -9.77 17.85 23.76
CA ARG A 828 -11.21 18.09 23.79
C ARG A 828 -11.84 17.80 22.46
N ILE A 829 -12.80 16.90 22.42
CA ILE A 829 -13.57 16.54 21.24
C ILE A 829 -15.04 16.76 21.56
N HIS A 830 -15.65 17.74 20.90
CA HIS A 830 -16.98 18.15 21.31
C HIS A 830 -17.87 18.61 20.14
N ASP A 831 -19.17 18.59 20.37
CA ASP A 831 -20.18 18.94 19.36
C ASP A 831 -20.05 18.19 18.03
N CYS A 832 -19.64 16.95 18.06
CA CYS A 832 -19.40 16.15 16.84
C CYS A 832 -20.53 15.13 16.62
N ASP A 833 -20.74 14.79 15.35
CA ASP A 833 -21.66 13.76 14.90
C ASP A 833 -20.89 12.56 14.32
N ILE A 834 -21.20 11.37 14.77
CA ILE A 834 -20.69 10.12 14.21
C ILE A 834 -21.85 9.46 13.45
N LEU A 835 -21.84 9.57 12.13
CA LEU A 835 -22.94 9.06 11.31
C LEU A 835 -22.98 7.54 11.28
N TYR A 836 -21.81 6.91 11.32
CA TYR A 836 -21.71 5.47 11.25
C TYR A 836 -20.40 4.96 11.84
N GLY A 837 -20.46 3.90 12.63
CA GLY A 837 -19.32 3.16 13.14
C GLY A 837 -19.50 1.68 12.78
N ARG A 838 -18.51 1.09 12.11
CA ARG A 838 -18.62 -0.25 11.57
C ARG A 838 -18.11 -1.33 12.49
N GLU A 839 -17.05 -1.06 13.19
CA GLU A 839 -16.38 -2.00 14.09
C GLU A 839 -15.62 -1.25 15.19
N GLN A 840 -15.16 -1.96 16.21
CA GLN A 840 -14.28 -1.48 17.27
C GLN A 840 -14.93 -0.46 18.21
N GLY A 841 -14.12 0.32 18.93
CA GLY A 841 -14.57 1.42 19.79
C GLY A 841 -14.67 2.71 18.99
N LEU A 842 -15.74 3.47 19.16
CA LEU A 842 -15.93 4.71 18.40
C LEU A 842 -15.03 5.83 18.97
N LEU A 843 -14.94 5.92 20.28
CA LEU A 843 -14.07 6.85 21.00
C LEU A 843 -12.95 6.02 21.65
N ALA A 844 -11.85 5.83 20.91
CA ALA A 844 -10.81 4.90 21.30
C ALA A 844 -9.59 5.63 21.88
N ILE A 845 -9.11 5.14 23.02
CA ILE A 845 -7.80 5.46 23.60
C ILE A 845 -7.03 4.16 23.72
N GLN A 846 -6.07 3.98 22.84
CA GLN A 846 -5.24 2.77 22.76
C GLN A 846 -3.80 3.12 23.16
N CYS A 847 -3.47 2.97 24.43
CA CYS A 847 -2.20 3.36 24.98
C CYS A 847 -1.16 2.25 24.82
N GLY A 848 -0.18 2.47 23.94
CA GLY A 848 0.97 1.58 23.67
C GLY A 848 2.30 2.30 23.92
N ASP A 849 3.42 1.58 23.85
CA ASP A 849 4.80 2.08 23.90
C ASP A 849 5.08 3.09 25.02
N GLN A 850 4.69 2.76 26.25
CA GLN A 850 4.89 3.57 27.45
C GLN A 850 4.23 4.97 27.45
N ASN A 851 3.33 5.24 26.50
CA ASN A 851 2.58 6.49 26.49
C ASN A 851 1.87 6.75 27.83
N ILE A 852 1.76 8.01 28.19
CA ILE A 852 0.90 8.50 29.25
C ILE A 852 -0.17 9.37 28.59
N ILE A 853 -1.41 8.92 28.61
CA ILE A 853 -2.54 9.64 28.02
C ILE A 853 -3.44 10.13 29.13
N ARG A 854 -3.67 11.44 29.19
CA ARG A 854 -4.45 12.05 30.26
C ARG A 854 -5.17 13.33 29.84
N ASP A 855 -6.13 13.77 30.65
CA ASP A 855 -6.91 14.99 30.40
C ASP A 855 -7.56 14.96 29.00
N VAL A 856 -8.42 13.96 28.79
CA VAL A 856 -9.17 13.80 27.54
C VAL A 856 -10.66 13.90 27.83
N THR A 857 -11.33 14.79 27.13
CA THR A 857 -12.77 14.98 27.26
C THR A 857 -13.48 14.79 25.91
N PHE A 858 -14.45 13.90 25.90
CA PHE A 858 -15.46 13.75 24.83
C PHE A 858 -16.77 14.34 25.34
N ASP A 859 -17.29 15.37 24.68
CA ASP A 859 -18.48 16.08 25.13
C ASP A 859 -19.46 16.33 23.99
N SER A 860 -20.75 16.18 24.25
CA SER A 860 -21.78 16.47 23.25
C SER A 860 -21.58 15.73 21.92
N ILE A 861 -21.31 14.41 21.99
CA ILE A 861 -21.11 13.53 20.83
C ILE A 861 -22.41 12.81 20.51
N ARG A 862 -22.83 12.83 19.26
CA ARG A 862 -24.04 12.16 18.78
C ARG A 862 -23.65 11.02 17.85
N ILE A 863 -24.02 9.79 18.22
CA ILE A 863 -23.70 8.55 17.50
C ILE A 863 -25.00 8.05 16.85
N GLU A 864 -25.07 8.05 15.53
CA GLU A 864 -26.29 7.73 14.79
C GLU A 864 -26.36 6.31 14.22
N GLY A 865 -25.27 5.58 14.16
CA GLY A 865 -25.31 4.21 13.69
C GLY A 865 -24.10 3.39 14.12
N ILE A 866 -24.33 2.17 14.56
CA ILE A 866 -23.28 1.21 14.90
C ILE A 866 -23.61 -0.11 14.22
N GLN A 867 -22.75 -0.56 13.32
CA GLN A 867 -22.90 -1.88 12.71
C GLN A 867 -22.50 -2.99 13.68
N ARG A 868 -21.37 -2.82 14.35
CA ARG A 868 -20.89 -3.65 15.43
C ARG A 868 -19.75 -2.91 16.11
N GLY A 869 -19.92 -2.55 17.36
CA GLY A 869 -18.89 -1.79 18.06
C GLY A 869 -19.29 -1.43 19.47
N ARG A 870 -18.56 -0.49 20.05
CA ARG A 870 -18.77 0.02 21.42
C ARG A 870 -18.59 1.52 21.46
N ILE A 871 -19.18 2.18 22.45
CA ILE A 871 -19.13 3.64 22.54
C ILE A 871 -17.70 4.09 22.73
N PHE A 872 -17.00 3.51 23.73
CA PHE A 872 -15.59 3.82 23.97
C PHE A 872 -14.75 2.57 24.23
N ASP A 873 -13.44 2.72 24.02
CA ASP A 873 -12.44 1.65 24.15
C ASP A 873 -11.17 2.20 24.80
N LEU A 874 -11.05 2.04 26.12
CA LEU A 874 -9.90 2.49 26.88
C LEU A 874 -8.98 1.31 27.14
N ARG A 875 -7.80 1.28 26.56
CA ARG A 875 -6.91 0.14 26.67
C ARG A 875 -5.47 0.54 26.90
N VAL A 876 -4.89 0.10 27.98
CA VAL A 876 -3.44 0.01 28.08
C VAL A 876 -3.05 -1.33 27.49
N LEU A 877 -2.30 -1.33 26.40
CA LEU A 877 -2.10 -2.51 25.57
C LEU A 877 -0.66 -2.67 25.07
N PHE A 878 -0.38 -3.87 24.62
CA PHE A 878 0.75 -4.20 23.76
C PHE A 878 0.25 -4.92 22.51
N SER A 879 0.55 -4.39 21.37
CA SER A 879 0.27 -5.01 20.07
C SER A 879 1.59 -5.37 19.38
N GLU A 880 1.87 -6.65 19.17
CA GLU A 880 3.08 -7.09 18.47
C GLU A 880 3.23 -6.45 17.07
N LYS A 881 2.13 -5.95 16.49
CA LYS A 881 2.12 -5.28 15.18
C LYS A 881 2.59 -3.84 15.27
N TYR A 882 2.24 -3.14 16.34
CA TYR A 882 2.41 -1.68 16.43
C TYR A 882 3.36 -1.22 17.54
N ASN A 883 3.57 -2.05 18.58
CA ASN A 883 4.26 -1.65 19.80
C ASN A 883 5.49 -2.50 20.08
N ARG A 884 6.41 -1.93 20.85
CA ARG A 884 7.58 -2.62 21.41
C ARG A 884 7.51 -2.77 22.91
N ALA A 885 6.72 -1.93 23.56
CA ALA A 885 6.45 -1.98 24.99
C ALA A 885 4.94 -1.81 25.23
N PRO A 886 4.41 -2.28 26.35
CA PRO A 886 3.06 -1.91 26.78
C PRO A 886 2.96 -0.40 26.98
N GLY A 887 1.74 0.13 26.93
CA GLY A 887 1.46 1.51 27.30
C GLY A 887 1.76 1.79 28.75
N GLY A 888 2.01 3.03 29.12
CA GLY A 888 2.23 3.46 30.50
C GLY A 888 0.92 3.55 31.28
N SER A 889 0.11 4.55 30.99
CA SER A 889 -1.18 4.73 31.69
C SER A 889 -2.18 5.57 30.90
N ILE A 890 -3.44 5.40 31.25
CA ILE A 890 -4.56 6.26 30.84
C ILE A 890 -5.16 6.85 32.11
N ASP A 891 -5.34 8.17 32.17
CA ASP A 891 -5.83 8.85 33.37
C ASP A 891 -6.66 10.08 33.01
N ASP A 892 -7.63 10.42 33.85
CA ASP A 892 -8.46 11.63 33.73
C ASP A 892 -9.19 11.75 32.39
N ILE A 893 -10.07 10.78 32.11
CA ILE A 893 -10.85 10.68 30.87
C ILE A 893 -12.33 10.94 31.16
N HIS A 894 -12.95 11.83 30.40
CA HIS A 894 -14.35 12.21 30.60
C HIS A 894 -15.19 11.99 29.35
N PHE A 895 -16.31 11.28 29.52
CA PHE A 895 -17.37 11.10 28.55
C PHE A 895 -18.62 11.82 29.05
N ARG A 896 -19.03 12.89 28.36
CA ARG A 896 -20.15 13.75 28.78
C ARG A 896 -21.14 14.00 27.66
N HIS A 897 -22.43 14.04 27.97
CA HIS A 897 -23.52 14.39 27.07
C HIS A 897 -23.45 13.60 25.73
N ILE A 898 -23.22 12.28 25.82
CA ILE A 898 -23.13 11.44 24.62
C ILE A 898 -24.46 10.75 24.38
N THR A 899 -24.94 10.80 23.13
CA THR A 899 -26.16 10.11 22.74
C THR A 899 -25.90 9.08 21.68
N VAL A 900 -26.47 7.89 21.82
CA VAL A 900 -26.51 6.84 20.81
C VAL A 900 -27.94 6.73 20.30
N ASP A 901 -28.13 6.77 18.95
CA ASP A 901 -29.43 6.74 18.31
C ASP A 901 -30.30 5.57 18.82
N PRO A 902 -31.56 5.82 19.16
CA PRO A 902 -32.46 4.78 19.63
C PRO A 902 -32.68 3.66 18.59
N ASP A 903 -32.52 3.95 17.30
CA ASP A 903 -32.69 2.96 16.23
C ASP A 903 -31.50 2.03 16.06
N THR A 904 -30.40 2.29 16.78
CA THR A 904 -29.26 1.36 16.81
C THR A 904 -29.68 0.08 17.54
N PRO A 905 -29.74 -1.08 16.85
CA PRO A 905 -30.12 -2.32 17.51
C PRO A 905 -29.17 -2.67 18.64
N ASP A 906 -29.69 -3.02 19.82
CA ASP A 906 -28.86 -3.43 20.98
C ASP A 906 -27.91 -4.60 20.65
N ALA A 907 -28.26 -5.42 19.66
CA ALA A 907 -27.41 -6.50 19.18
C ALA A 907 -26.11 -6.02 18.48
N ASN A 908 -26.05 -4.78 18.04
CA ASN A 908 -24.89 -4.19 17.38
C ASN A 908 -23.97 -3.46 18.35
N LEU A 909 -24.49 -3.06 19.50
CA LEU A 909 -23.74 -2.37 20.55
C LEU A 909 -23.16 -3.38 21.54
N MET A 910 -21.84 -3.44 21.60
CA MET A 910 -21.09 -4.21 22.59
C MET A 910 -20.81 -3.34 23.82
N PRO A 911 -20.68 -3.93 25.02
CA PRO A 911 -20.21 -3.16 26.16
C PRO A 911 -18.91 -2.42 25.88
N SER A 912 -18.81 -1.19 26.33
CA SER A 912 -17.59 -0.39 26.29
C SER A 912 -16.48 -1.11 27.05
N ARG A 913 -15.25 -0.94 26.66
CA ARG A 913 -14.14 -1.73 27.18
C ARG A 913 -13.15 -0.86 27.94
N VAL A 914 -12.67 -1.41 29.06
CA VAL A 914 -11.58 -0.85 29.87
C VAL A 914 -10.60 -1.98 30.17
N ASP A 915 -9.43 -1.94 29.52
CA ASP A 915 -8.42 -2.98 29.70
C ASP A 915 -7.15 -2.41 30.36
N ASP A 916 -6.80 -2.96 31.52
CA ASP A 916 -5.49 -2.79 32.12
C ASP A 916 -4.50 -3.79 31.50
N TRP A 917 -3.25 -3.39 31.27
CA TRP A 917 -2.23 -4.35 30.83
C TRP A 917 -1.77 -5.27 31.99
N ASP A 918 -1.36 -4.64 33.09
CA ASP A 918 -0.98 -5.32 34.34
C ASP A 918 -1.29 -4.41 35.56
N LYS A 919 -0.74 -4.72 36.72
CA LYS A 919 -0.98 -3.96 37.95
C LYS A 919 -0.38 -2.55 37.94
N ASP A 920 0.64 -2.28 37.12
CA ASP A 920 1.38 -1.02 37.05
C ASP A 920 0.98 -0.18 35.84
N HIS A 921 0.46 -0.82 34.77
CA HIS A 921 0.08 -0.19 33.51
C HIS A 921 -1.45 -0.25 33.35
N ARG A 922 -2.13 0.82 33.77
CA ARG A 922 -3.57 0.80 34.03
C ARG A 922 -4.33 1.99 33.49
N VAL A 923 -5.63 1.81 33.32
CA VAL A 923 -6.62 2.88 33.23
C VAL A 923 -7.03 3.29 34.64
N HIS A 924 -6.73 4.54 35.02
CA HIS A 924 -7.01 5.07 36.37
C HIS A 924 -8.38 5.74 36.47
N HIS A 925 -8.43 7.05 36.34
CA HIS A 925 -9.66 7.82 36.54
C HIS A 925 -10.37 8.06 35.22
N PHE A 926 -11.63 7.72 35.13
CA PHE A 926 -12.51 8.11 34.05
C PHE A 926 -13.93 8.29 34.55
N SER A 927 -14.71 9.15 33.92
CA SER A 927 -16.12 9.36 34.21
C SER A 927 -16.99 9.22 32.97
N VAL A 928 -18.26 8.84 33.21
CA VAL A 928 -19.31 8.72 32.21
C VAL A 928 -20.53 9.44 32.75
N ASP A 929 -20.77 10.67 32.28
CA ASP A 929 -21.75 11.59 32.77
C ASP A 929 -22.77 11.92 31.66
N ASP A 930 -24.05 11.76 31.91
CA ASP A 930 -25.14 12.04 30.97
C ASP A 930 -24.94 11.37 29.59
N VAL A 931 -24.68 10.07 29.60
CA VAL A 931 -24.57 9.24 28.39
C VAL A 931 -25.85 8.43 28.22
N LEU A 932 -26.51 8.57 27.06
CA LEU A 932 -27.77 7.94 26.72
C LEU A 932 -27.60 6.95 25.58
N ILE A 933 -28.13 5.74 25.76
CA ILE A 933 -28.24 4.70 24.71
C ILE A 933 -29.73 4.57 24.38
N GLY A 934 -30.13 5.15 23.26
CA GLY A 934 -31.53 5.41 23.00
C GLY A 934 -32.08 6.34 24.05
N THR A 935 -33.11 5.86 24.78
CA THR A 935 -33.74 6.60 25.88
C THR A 935 -33.22 6.21 27.26
N ARG A 936 -32.32 5.22 27.34
CA ARG A 936 -31.82 4.73 28.63
C ARG A 936 -30.47 5.31 29.01
N PRO A 937 -30.25 5.62 30.29
CA PRO A 937 -28.93 6.00 30.77
C PRO A 937 -27.92 4.85 30.63
N PHE A 938 -26.66 5.23 30.48
CA PHE A 938 -25.52 4.32 30.54
C PHE A 938 -25.45 3.67 31.93
N ASP A 939 -25.15 2.37 31.95
CA ASP A 939 -25.10 1.57 33.16
C ASP A 939 -23.75 0.86 33.29
N PHE A 940 -23.02 1.14 34.37
CA PHE A 940 -21.65 0.64 34.56
C PHE A 940 -21.57 -0.90 34.75
N GLU A 941 -22.62 -1.59 35.17
CA GLU A 941 -22.59 -3.03 35.31
C GLU A 941 -22.87 -3.75 33.98
N ARG A 942 -23.69 -3.14 33.15
CA ARG A 942 -24.13 -3.72 31.88
C ARG A 942 -23.30 -3.24 30.69
N ASP A 943 -22.96 -1.96 30.64
CA ASP A 943 -22.43 -1.31 29.43
C ASP A 943 -20.90 -1.16 29.44
N ILE A 944 -20.21 -1.68 30.48
CA ILE A 944 -18.75 -1.77 30.55
C ILE A 944 -18.28 -3.20 30.83
N VAL A 945 -17.20 -3.57 30.19
CA VAL A 945 -16.38 -4.74 30.54
C VAL A 945 -15.00 -4.27 30.90
N ARG A 946 -14.54 -4.63 32.09
CA ARG A 946 -13.16 -4.39 32.54
C ARG A 946 -12.38 -5.68 32.58
N SER A 947 -11.18 -5.68 31.98
CA SER A 947 -10.29 -6.85 31.98
C SER A 947 -8.83 -6.46 32.28
N GLN A 948 -8.01 -7.48 32.50
CA GLN A 948 -6.57 -7.34 32.62
C GLN A 948 -5.89 -8.34 31.68
N ALA A 949 -5.10 -7.84 30.76
CA ALA A 949 -4.52 -8.64 29.68
C ALA A 949 -3.41 -9.59 30.17
N ASN A 950 -2.60 -9.15 31.12
CA ASN A 950 -1.52 -9.93 31.74
C ASN A 950 -1.82 -10.19 33.23
N LYS A 951 -2.45 -11.31 33.54
CA LYS A 951 -2.66 -11.79 34.89
C LYS A 951 -1.46 -12.60 35.40
#